data_fd01be3f62c2040f17f458d9ce316b1b
#
_entry.id   fd01be3f62c2040f17f458d9ce316b1b
#
_cell.length_a   1.000
_cell.length_b   1.000
_cell.length_c   1.000
_cell.angle_alpha   90.00
_cell.angle_beta   90.00
_cell.angle_gamma   90.00
#
_symmetry.space_group_name_H-M   'P 1'
#
loop_
_entity.id
_entity.type
_entity.pdbx_description
1 polymer ?
#
loop_
_entity_poly.entity_id
_entity_poly.type
_entity_poly.pdbx_seq_one_letter_code
_entity_poly.pdbx_strand_id
1 'polypeptide(L)'
;MIKHTTSTIALVVAFLCGTGAHAAGQPDPVIADAVATSQTDPAQDAAVTAVEEPAGEIVVLGTRRTDRTLTNSASPVDVISAADLTTQPAANMIDQLKNIVPSFYAGQNSISDASTFVRSPSLRGLAGDQVLVMLNGKRYNRSALVQVYGGSDTGLGRGAQGPDISAIPSLAIGSLQVLREGATAQYGSDAIAGVLNYGLRQDQGIELVGRTGQYYAGDGESYQIAANAGIKGSWGFLNLTGEYVDEGQTSRGVTRPSAVNFAQAFPALASQLPNAPGPVQFWGNSPSHGFKSVVNAAINVSDNSKIYAFANYAQGKGDQSFQYRPSFSSTAVDTNGVVRAQNANAVYNNTFFLTACPTGNATCPTGGFVRDANTFRFASLYPAGFTPRFVGETQQIYGVLGYKGTGGDFSYDVSGTIARNKLSLSMYNSANFSYGPTTQTSFDFGDLIQREINLNADFTYAAELGLASPLTISAGGEFRKETYEQTAGDPQSYGAGPYSVAQNLYTLTSPGVYTSSGTTAAQGVGASGYAGTSAATAGKYSQQAYGAYVGLEADLTDALTVGAAGRYEHYNTFGDAWVGKVNALYKLADAVSIRGSIGTGFHAPSPGQSNVSIVTTAFVAGLARQSGTFPTNTAVARYYGATDLTPEKSTNYGLGVILEPVKGMTITVDGYRIDLRNRIGVTSPFTVTAADLAAQPALLPVGLNGQVQYFTNGFKTRTQGVDVVGTWRTRLREAQLNFSLAYNFNDTKVVSSNTRVISAAQLIDAENLAPKHRVVFNTNWSLDNLSFNVRENYYSSFTSAQDYGQTNGVPNQRFGAKFTTDLELSYTFADHFTLAVGAQNFTDERPDRLAPTATIPIYPLTGGAIDGQLCPRNGGPFGFDGGFYYTRLRVKY
;
A
#
# COMPACT_ATOMS: atom_id res chain seq x y z
N MET A 1 29.17 -11.32 -12.69
CA MET A 1 30.14 -10.23 -12.47
C MET A 1 29.69 -9.41 -11.28
N ILE A 2 30.06 -9.86 -10.10
CA ILE A 2 29.76 -9.19 -8.83
C ILE A 2 31.13 -8.84 -8.22
N LYS A 3 31.54 -7.61 -8.39
CA LYS A 3 32.60 -6.93 -7.62
C LYS A 3 32.45 -5.45 -7.93
N HIS A 4 31.76 -4.71 -7.03
CA HIS A 4 31.91 -3.27 -6.82
C HIS A 4 30.70 -2.72 -6.00
N THR A 5 30.63 -3.12 -4.72
CA THR A 5 29.70 -2.44 -3.78
C THR A 5 30.19 -2.37 -2.34
N THR A 6 31.46 -2.69 -2.09
CA THR A 6 32.03 -2.64 -0.74
C THR A 6 32.78 -1.33 -0.40
N SER A 7 32.83 -0.36 -1.29
CA SER A 7 33.65 0.86 -1.05
C SER A 7 32.87 2.11 -0.63
N THR A 8 31.52 2.09 -0.67
CA THR A 8 30.74 3.32 -0.38
C THR A 8 30.30 3.44 1.08
N ILE A 9 30.32 2.35 1.86
CA ILE A 9 29.87 2.36 3.26
C ILE A 9 30.98 2.84 4.23
N ALA A 10 32.26 2.72 3.83
CA ALA A 10 33.38 3.19 4.67
C ALA A 10 33.54 4.72 4.71
N LEU A 11 32.92 5.45 3.79
CA LEU A 11 33.11 6.91 3.66
C LEU A 11 32.16 7.74 4.52
N VAL A 12 31.05 7.19 5.00
CA VAL A 12 30.07 7.95 5.81
C VAL A 12 30.42 7.93 7.31
N VAL A 13 31.15 6.93 7.77
CA VAL A 13 31.60 6.85 9.18
C VAL A 13 32.85 7.71 9.45
N ALA A 14 33.63 8.04 8.42
CA ALA A 14 34.85 8.83 8.57
C ALA A 14 34.62 10.35 8.65
N PHE A 15 33.41 10.86 8.36
CA PHE A 15 33.14 12.31 8.37
C PHE A 15 32.66 12.87 9.73
N LEU A 16 32.46 12.03 10.74
CA LEU A 16 32.01 12.45 12.08
C LEU A 16 33.07 12.40 13.18
N CYS A 17 34.31 12.02 12.87
CA CYS A 17 35.41 11.96 13.83
C CYS A 17 36.63 12.70 13.33
N GLY A 18 36.56 14.01 13.22
CA GLY A 18 37.75 14.76 12.86
C GLY A 18 37.55 16.26 12.85
N THR A 19 37.75 16.91 13.99
CA THR A 19 38.61 18.08 14.11
C THR A 19 38.43 18.67 15.52
N GLY A 20 39.41 18.47 16.35
CA GLY A 20 39.58 19.15 17.62
C GLY A 20 40.97 18.93 18.12
N ALA A 21 41.90 19.73 17.65
CA ALA A 21 43.18 19.85 18.34
C ALA A 21 43.81 21.24 18.12
N HIS A 22 44.17 21.82 19.25
CA HIS A 22 45.19 22.81 19.50
C HIS A 22 44.88 24.31 19.44
N ALA A 23 44.86 24.94 20.63
CA ALA A 23 45.99 25.80 21.03
C ALA A 23 45.96 26.08 22.53
N ALA A 24 47.10 25.93 23.15
CA ALA A 24 47.41 26.14 24.55
C ALA A 24 47.61 27.64 24.90
N GLY A 25 47.46 27.99 26.20
CA GLY A 25 47.85 29.29 26.74
C GLY A 25 47.25 29.54 28.11
N GLN A 26 48.01 29.22 29.14
CA GLN A 26 47.84 29.65 30.55
C GLN A 26 48.35 31.10 30.78
N PRO A 27 48.27 31.76 31.99
CA PRO A 27 47.76 31.37 33.29
C PRO A 27 46.97 32.48 34.08
N ASP A 28 46.54 32.06 35.26
CA ASP A 28 45.87 32.70 36.40
C ASP A 28 46.29 34.13 36.81
N PRO A 29 45.58 34.88 37.76
CA PRO A 29 45.54 34.52 39.16
C PRO A 29 44.22 34.80 39.96
N VAL A 30 43.97 33.91 40.92
CA VAL A 30 43.62 34.07 42.37
C VAL A 30 43.05 35.40 42.85
N ILE A 31 41.93 35.38 43.57
CA ILE A 31 41.75 35.93 44.95
C ILE A 31 40.54 35.27 45.63
N ALA A 32 40.79 35.06 46.96
CA ALA A 32 40.07 34.25 47.92
C ALA A 32 38.95 34.97 48.69
N ASP A 33 38.32 34.12 49.51
CA ASP A 33 37.63 34.31 50.79
C ASP A 33 36.17 34.81 50.84
N ALA A 34 35.25 33.93 51.30
CA ALA A 34 34.86 33.99 52.75
C ALA A 34 33.89 32.87 53.11
N VAL A 35 34.20 32.22 54.12
CA VAL A 35 33.56 31.18 54.93
C VAL A 35 32.24 31.64 55.58
N ALA A 36 31.23 30.76 55.58
CA ALA A 36 30.31 30.62 56.72
C ALA A 36 29.72 29.21 56.74
N THR A 37 30.15 28.49 57.78
CA THR A 37 29.68 27.17 58.20
C THR A 37 28.30 27.21 58.81
N SER A 38 27.43 26.18 58.47
CA SER A 38 26.64 25.54 59.55
C SER A 38 26.28 24.10 59.09
N GLN A 39 26.76 23.19 59.92
CA GLN A 39 26.43 21.79 59.93
C GLN A 39 24.95 21.56 60.25
N THR A 40 24.31 20.60 59.60
CA THR A 40 23.58 19.51 60.27
C THR A 40 23.41 18.35 59.31
N ASP A 41 23.65 17.20 59.81
CA ASP A 41 23.85 15.90 59.27
C ASP A 41 22.52 15.09 59.13
N PRO A 42 22.49 13.85 58.64
CA PRO A 42 21.95 13.41 57.42
C PRO A 42 20.71 12.53 57.61
N ALA A 43 19.82 12.60 56.74
CA ALA A 43 18.92 11.49 56.45
C ALA A 43 18.90 11.29 54.91
N GLN A 44 19.68 10.33 54.49
CA GLN A 44 19.53 9.72 53.21
C GLN A 44 18.13 9.13 53.09
N ASP A 45 17.24 9.85 52.46
CA ASP A 45 16.18 9.25 51.71
C ASP A 45 16.62 9.29 50.25
N ALA A 46 16.97 8.10 49.75
CA ALA A 46 17.09 7.87 48.33
C ALA A 46 15.77 8.30 47.71
N ALA A 47 15.78 9.46 47.10
CA ALA A 47 14.70 9.85 46.22
C ALA A 47 14.69 8.81 45.07
N VAL A 48 13.88 7.77 45.24
CA VAL A 48 13.34 6.98 44.14
C VAL A 48 12.68 8.02 43.25
N THR A 49 13.34 8.36 42.15
CA THR A 49 12.70 9.11 41.10
C THR A 49 11.38 8.42 40.81
N ALA A 50 10.29 9.00 41.28
CA ALA A 50 8.97 8.64 40.92
C ALA A 50 8.97 8.71 39.39
N VAL A 51 8.79 7.56 38.74
CA VAL A 51 8.44 7.54 37.33
C VAL A 51 7.17 8.37 37.27
N GLU A 52 7.26 9.58 36.71
CA GLU A 52 6.08 10.37 36.38
C GLU A 52 5.11 9.40 35.65
N GLU A 53 3.95 9.19 36.24
CA GLU A 53 2.88 8.52 35.54
C GLU A 53 2.71 9.31 34.23
N PRO A 54 2.82 8.71 33.05
CA PRO A 54 2.56 9.44 31.82
C PRO A 54 1.17 10.02 31.96
N ALA A 55 1.07 11.33 32.00
CA ALA A 55 -0.21 12.02 31.87
C ALA A 55 -0.94 11.37 30.70
N GLY A 56 -2.17 10.84 30.91
CA GLY A 56 -2.86 9.97 29.96
C GLY A 56 -2.71 10.54 28.54
N GLU A 57 -2.30 9.69 27.59
CA GLU A 57 -1.97 10.13 26.22
C GLU A 57 -3.14 10.91 25.62
N ILE A 58 -2.90 12.16 25.21
CA ILE A 58 -3.94 13.07 24.71
C ILE A 58 -4.46 12.55 23.37
N VAL A 59 -5.77 12.36 23.30
CA VAL A 59 -6.48 11.99 22.07
C VAL A 59 -6.80 13.27 21.29
N VAL A 60 -6.36 13.34 20.04
CA VAL A 60 -6.71 14.43 19.11
C VAL A 60 -7.66 14.00 18.00
N LEU A 61 -7.94 12.70 17.85
CA LEU A 61 -8.92 12.18 16.92
C LEU A 61 -10.28 11.96 17.59
N GLY A 62 -11.36 12.18 16.85
CA GLY A 62 -12.72 11.98 17.31
C GLY A 62 -13.25 13.09 18.23
N THR A 63 -12.41 14.07 18.59
CA THR A 63 -12.75 15.22 19.44
C THR A 63 -12.07 16.50 18.94
N ARG A 64 -12.56 17.66 19.37
CA ARG A 64 -11.88 18.96 19.21
C ARG A 64 -11.43 19.53 20.55
N ARG A 65 -11.61 18.76 21.62
CA ARG A 65 -11.14 19.09 22.97
C ARG A 65 -9.70 18.61 23.14
N THR A 66 -8.95 19.28 24.00
CA THR A 66 -7.53 18.99 24.28
C THR A 66 -7.32 18.21 25.58
N ASP A 67 -8.39 17.93 26.32
CA ASP A 67 -8.39 17.25 27.63
C ASP A 67 -8.85 15.78 27.56
N ARG A 68 -9.07 15.24 26.35
CA ARG A 68 -9.51 13.85 26.16
C ARG A 68 -8.32 12.88 26.19
N THR A 69 -8.58 11.74 26.84
CA THR A 69 -7.66 10.60 26.92
C THR A 69 -8.36 9.36 26.39
N LEU A 70 -7.66 8.24 26.31
CA LEU A 70 -8.22 6.96 25.86
C LEU A 70 -9.47 6.52 26.63
N THR A 71 -9.48 6.79 27.96
CA THR A 71 -10.53 6.31 28.86
C THR A 71 -11.70 7.26 29.00
N ASN A 72 -11.55 8.55 28.64
CA ASN A 72 -12.63 9.52 28.64
C ASN A 72 -13.07 10.02 27.26
N SER A 73 -12.64 9.34 26.19
CA SER A 73 -13.07 9.63 24.81
C SER A 73 -14.35 8.88 24.46
N ALA A 74 -15.34 9.62 23.93
CA ALA A 74 -16.57 9.03 23.38
C ALA A 74 -16.34 8.27 22.07
N SER A 75 -15.17 8.43 21.45
CA SER A 75 -14.77 7.73 20.22
C SER A 75 -13.70 6.68 20.50
N PRO A 76 -13.73 5.49 19.86
CA PRO A 76 -12.73 4.44 20.01
C PRO A 76 -11.44 4.82 19.28
N VAL A 77 -10.45 5.33 20.02
CA VAL A 77 -9.14 5.72 19.51
C VAL A 77 -8.06 4.87 20.18
N ASP A 78 -7.12 4.34 19.39
CA ASP A 78 -5.88 3.78 19.91
C ASP A 78 -4.78 4.84 19.74
N VAL A 79 -3.94 5.00 20.76
CA VAL A 79 -2.75 5.85 20.69
C VAL A 79 -1.52 4.95 20.79
N ILE A 80 -0.67 5.00 19.77
CA ILE A 80 0.53 4.20 19.62
C ILE A 80 1.71 5.17 19.72
N SER A 81 2.57 4.95 20.71
CA SER A 81 3.70 5.85 20.96
C SER A 81 4.85 5.62 19.97
N ALA A 82 5.77 6.60 19.87
CA ALA A 82 7.01 6.42 19.12
C ALA A 82 7.82 5.22 19.63
N ALA A 83 7.80 4.94 20.94
CA ALA A 83 8.48 3.79 21.51
C ALA A 83 7.90 2.46 20.99
N ASP A 84 6.58 2.35 20.96
CA ASP A 84 5.91 1.15 20.43
C ASP A 84 6.18 0.93 18.93
N LEU A 85 6.29 2.01 18.15
CA LEU A 85 6.64 1.93 16.73
C LEU A 85 8.12 1.52 16.53
N THR A 86 9.04 2.09 17.30
CA THR A 86 10.48 1.81 17.16
C THR A 86 10.89 0.42 17.63
N THR A 87 10.11 -0.22 18.50
CA THR A 87 10.31 -1.62 18.94
C THR A 87 9.74 -2.64 17.94
N GLN A 88 9.10 -2.18 16.86
CA GLN A 88 8.60 -3.11 15.86
C GLN A 88 9.75 -3.77 15.09
N PRO A 89 9.63 -5.09 14.82
CA PRO A 89 10.65 -5.80 14.07
C PRO A 89 10.67 -5.41 12.57
N ALA A 90 9.64 -4.77 12.05
CA ALA A 90 9.52 -4.34 10.66
C ALA A 90 10.21 -3.00 10.40
N ALA A 91 10.83 -2.85 9.21
CA ALA A 91 11.46 -1.61 8.80
C ALA A 91 10.45 -0.57 8.28
N ASN A 92 9.41 -1.00 7.59
CA ASN A 92 8.46 -0.10 6.95
C ASN A 92 7.17 0.07 7.78
N MET A 93 6.53 1.22 7.64
CA MET A 93 5.34 1.62 8.40
C MET A 93 4.15 0.65 8.20
N ILE A 94 3.96 0.12 7.01
CA ILE A 94 2.84 -0.78 6.71
C ILE A 94 2.94 -2.06 7.54
N ASP A 95 4.13 -2.66 7.58
CA ASP A 95 4.33 -3.91 8.31
C ASP A 95 4.41 -3.67 9.82
N GLN A 96 4.84 -2.49 10.27
CA GLN A 96 4.70 -2.07 11.68
C GLN A 96 3.23 -2.01 12.09
N LEU A 97 2.36 -1.41 11.26
CA LEU A 97 0.92 -1.33 11.54
C LEU A 97 0.24 -2.70 11.59
N LYS A 98 0.62 -3.64 10.74
CA LYS A 98 0.11 -5.01 10.79
C LYS A 98 0.35 -5.66 12.15
N ASN A 99 1.45 -5.32 12.81
CA ASN A 99 1.84 -5.89 14.09
C ASN A 99 1.22 -5.20 15.31
N ILE A 100 0.54 -4.07 15.11
CA ILE A 100 -0.01 -3.28 16.22
C ILE A 100 -1.53 -3.18 16.11
N VAL A 101 -2.06 -2.97 14.90
CA VAL A 101 -3.48 -2.72 14.65
C VAL A 101 -4.12 -3.98 14.05
N PRO A 102 -4.86 -4.79 14.82
CA PRO A 102 -5.36 -6.09 14.35
C PRO A 102 -6.40 -5.97 13.24
N SER A 103 -7.13 -4.87 13.17
CA SER A 103 -8.07 -4.59 12.08
C SER A 103 -7.41 -4.05 10.81
N PHE A 104 -6.08 -3.81 10.83
CA PHE A 104 -5.31 -3.34 9.68
C PHE A 104 -4.90 -4.50 8.79
N TYR A 105 -5.07 -4.32 7.50
CA TYR A 105 -4.67 -5.27 6.47
C TYR A 105 -3.92 -4.54 5.34
N ALA A 106 -2.81 -5.10 4.89
CA ALA A 106 -2.15 -4.72 3.65
C ALA A 106 -1.56 -5.98 3.04
N GLY A 107 -2.06 -6.38 1.88
CA GLY A 107 -1.58 -7.54 1.14
C GLY A 107 -0.14 -7.34 0.69
N GLN A 108 0.57 -8.45 0.55
CA GLN A 108 1.87 -8.52 -0.10
C GLN A 108 1.64 -9.16 -1.46
N ASN A 109 1.78 -8.38 -2.53
CA ASN A 109 1.52 -8.86 -3.89
C ASN A 109 2.85 -9.15 -4.57
N SER A 110 2.98 -10.35 -5.10
CA SER A 110 4.10 -10.67 -5.96
C SER A 110 3.81 -10.37 -7.43
N ILE A 111 3.92 -10.57 -8.40
CA ILE A 111 3.57 -10.29 -9.81
C ILE A 111 2.17 -9.65 -9.91
N SER A 112 2.05 -8.37 -9.63
CA SER A 112 0.77 -7.64 -9.56
C SER A 112 0.84 -6.22 -10.15
N ASP A 113 1.37 -6.06 -11.33
CA ASP A 113 1.54 -4.76 -12.00
C ASP A 113 2.03 -3.67 -11.01
N ALA A 114 1.54 -2.46 -11.15
CA ALA A 114 1.96 -1.33 -10.30
C ALA A 114 1.55 -1.44 -8.82
N SER A 115 0.63 -2.34 -8.45
CA SER A 115 0.22 -2.53 -7.04
C SER A 115 1.29 -3.16 -6.14
N THR A 116 2.39 -3.65 -6.70
CA THR A 116 3.57 -4.04 -5.91
C THR A 116 4.36 -2.84 -5.39
N PHE A 117 4.28 -1.69 -6.06
CA PHE A 117 5.05 -0.49 -5.71
C PHE A 117 4.32 0.43 -4.72
N VAL A 118 2.99 0.36 -4.66
CA VAL A 118 2.16 1.19 -3.79
C VAL A 118 1.16 0.31 -3.04
N ARG A 119 1.25 0.32 -1.71
CA ARG A 119 0.35 -0.42 -0.82
C ARG A 119 -0.46 0.55 0.03
N SER A 120 -1.76 0.64 -0.26
CA SER A 120 -2.66 1.49 0.53
C SER A 120 -3.14 0.76 1.80
N PRO A 121 -3.33 1.48 2.91
CA PRO A 121 -3.84 0.90 4.16
C PRO A 121 -5.29 0.48 4.03
N SER A 122 -5.62 -0.74 4.40
CA SER A 122 -6.98 -1.24 4.53
C SER A 122 -7.32 -1.42 6.00
N LEU A 123 -8.53 -1.07 6.41
CA LEU A 123 -8.96 -1.17 7.80
C LEU A 123 -10.33 -1.86 7.86
N ARG A 124 -10.50 -2.82 8.78
CA ARG A 124 -11.77 -3.55 8.95
C ARG A 124 -12.30 -4.21 7.66
N GLY A 125 -11.39 -4.66 6.78
CA GLY A 125 -11.76 -5.27 5.50
C GLY A 125 -12.31 -4.30 4.46
N LEU A 126 -12.22 -2.98 4.68
CA LEU A 126 -12.56 -1.95 3.73
C LEU A 126 -11.31 -1.45 3.00
N ALA A 127 -11.50 -0.95 1.78
CA ALA A 127 -10.40 -0.54 0.89
C ALA A 127 -9.65 0.71 1.39
N GLY A 128 -8.45 0.93 0.87
CA GLY A 128 -7.58 1.99 1.34
C GLY A 128 -8.04 3.42 1.05
N ASP A 129 -8.95 3.61 0.12
CA ASP A 129 -9.61 4.89 -0.16
C ASP A 129 -10.85 5.15 0.72
N GLN A 130 -11.24 4.18 1.56
CA GLN A 130 -12.27 4.28 2.59
C GLN A 130 -11.66 4.49 4.00
N VAL A 131 -10.33 4.69 4.08
CA VAL A 131 -9.55 5.02 5.28
C VAL A 131 -8.91 6.39 5.09
N LEU A 132 -9.23 7.34 5.97
CA LEU A 132 -8.59 8.64 5.92
C LEU A 132 -7.21 8.57 6.60
N VAL A 133 -6.19 9.00 5.88
CA VAL A 133 -4.83 9.18 6.44
C VAL A 133 -4.56 10.66 6.64
N MET A 134 -4.00 11.00 7.80
CA MET A 134 -3.64 12.36 8.17
C MET A 134 -2.18 12.41 8.66
N LEU A 135 -1.53 13.55 8.44
CA LEU A 135 -0.22 13.88 9.00
C LEU A 135 -0.36 15.17 9.81
N ASN A 136 -0.03 15.13 11.11
CA ASN A 136 -0.27 16.24 12.05
C ASN A 136 -1.71 16.82 11.97
N GLY A 137 -2.73 15.95 11.79
CA GLY A 137 -4.11 16.37 11.71
C GLY A 137 -4.56 16.96 10.38
N LYS A 138 -3.70 17.00 9.35
CA LYS A 138 -4.04 17.46 8.00
C LYS A 138 -4.10 16.28 7.04
N ARG A 139 -5.09 16.27 6.13
CA ARG A 139 -5.29 15.18 5.16
C ARG A 139 -4.03 14.90 4.35
N TYR A 140 -3.60 13.65 4.32
CA TYR A 140 -2.52 13.18 3.46
C TYR A 140 -3.10 12.78 2.10
N ASN A 141 -2.41 13.12 1.02
CA ASN A 141 -2.94 12.96 -0.34
C ASN A 141 -3.06 11.50 -0.78
N ARG A 142 -3.91 11.24 -1.75
CA ARG A 142 -4.00 9.96 -2.44
C ARG A 142 -2.72 9.69 -3.24
N SER A 143 -2.41 8.42 -3.46
CA SER A 143 -1.38 8.02 -4.42
C SER A 143 -1.84 8.22 -5.87
N ALA A 144 -0.89 8.26 -6.79
CA ALA A 144 -1.19 8.29 -8.22
C ALA A 144 -1.77 6.97 -8.75
N LEU A 145 -1.55 5.87 -8.03
CA LEU A 145 -2.01 4.57 -8.46
C LEU A 145 -3.50 4.37 -8.19
N VAL A 146 -4.26 4.10 -9.23
CA VAL A 146 -5.59 3.50 -9.15
C VAL A 146 -5.42 1.99 -9.35
N GLN A 147 -5.85 1.18 -8.40
CA GLN A 147 -5.66 -0.28 -8.41
C GLN A 147 -6.68 -0.95 -9.32
N VAL A 148 -6.48 -0.87 -10.63
CA VAL A 148 -7.43 -1.36 -11.64
C VAL A 148 -7.05 -2.69 -12.27
N TYR A 149 -5.99 -3.29 -11.82
CA TYR A 149 -5.45 -4.48 -12.44
C TYR A 149 -6.47 -5.62 -12.55
N GLY A 150 -6.51 -6.27 -13.72
CA GLY A 150 -7.47 -7.33 -14.04
C GLY A 150 -7.16 -8.69 -13.44
N GLY A 151 -6.03 -8.83 -12.74
CA GLY A 151 -5.68 -10.03 -11.98
C GLY A 151 -6.36 -10.05 -10.62
N SER A 152 -6.37 -11.19 -10.04
CA SER A 152 -6.83 -11.49 -8.68
C SER A 152 -6.06 -10.78 -7.57
N ASP A 153 -5.15 -9.91 -7.88
CA ASP A 153 -3.97 -9.66 -7.07
C ASP A 153 -4.13 -8.52 -6.11
N THR A 154 -5.08 -7.64 -6.35
CA THR A 154 -5.31 -6.47 -5.51
C THR A 154 -6.32 -6.71 -4.39
N GLY A 155 -7.01 -7.85 -4.42
CA GLY A 155 -7.90 -8.29 -3.37
C GLY A 155 -8.86 -7.19 -2.89
N LEU A 156 -8.75 -6.83 -1.61
CA LEU A 156 -9.58 -5.79 -0.99
C LEU A 156 -9.36 -4.39 -1.57
N GLY A 157 -8.18 -4.12 -2.14
CA GLY A 157 -7.82 -2.83 -2.73
C GLY A 157 -8.27 -2.64 -4.18
N ARG A 158 -8.88 -3.65 -4.83
CA ARG A 158 -9.25 -3.56 -6.24
C ARG A 158 -10.24 -2.43 -6.50
N GLY A 159 -9.85 -1.49 -7.35
CA GLY A 159 -10.61 -0.29 -7.67
C GLY A 159 -10.34 0.89 -6.75
N ALA A 160 -9.55 0.73 -5.71
CA ALA A 160 -9.23 1.81 -4.78
C ALA A 160 -8.13 2.75 -5.29
N GLN A 161 -8.18 4.00 -4.86
CA GLN A 161 -7.11 4.98 -4.97
C GLN A 161 -6.79 5.57 -3.59
N GLY A 162 -6.13 4.79 -2.75
CA GLY A 162 -5.75 5.19 -1.40
C GLY A 162 -4.39 5.89 -1.33
N PRO A 163 -4.02 6.43 -0.16
CA PRO A 163 -2.71 7.06 0.08
C PRO A 163 -1.57 6.03 0.13
N ASP A 164 -0.36 6.48 -0.17
CA ASP A 164 0.87 5.70 0.03
C ASP A 164 1.55 6.08 1.34
N ILE A 165 1.29 5.33 2.40
CA ILE A 165 1.89 5.57 3.72
C ILE A 165 3.34 5.08 3.82
N SER A 166 3.82 4.30 2.85
CA SER A 166 5.22 3.85 2.81
C SER A 166 6.20 5.00 2.57
N ALA A 167 5.71 6.13 2.04
CA ALA A 167 6.48 7.34 1.81
C ALA A 167 6.84 8.11 3.10
N ILE A 168 6.25 7.75 4.25
CA ILE A 168 6.50 8.42 5.54
C ILE A 168 7.61 7.64 6.29
N PRO A 169 8.75 8.28 6.65
CA PRO A 169 9.78 7.62 7.46
C PRO A 169 9.27 7.35 8.88
N SER A 170 9.44 6.11 9.35
CA SER A 170 8.91 5.69 10.66
C SER A 170 9.53 6.47 11.82
N LEU A 171 10.81 6.82 11.71
CA LEU A 171 11.52 7.61 12.76
C LEU A 171 11.01 9.05 12.89
N ALA A 172 10.26 9.58 11.91
CA ALA A 172 9.64 10.90 11.98
C ALA A 172 8.40 10.94 12.88
N ILE A 173 7.85 9.76 13.24
CA ILE A 173 6.57 9.66 13.94
C ILE A 173 6.80 9.70 15.45
N GLY A 174 6.18 10.67 16.09
CA GLY A 174 6.13 10.80 17.56
C GLY A 174 4.96 10.04 18.17
N SER A 175 3.82 10.00 17.47
CA SER A 175 2.64 9.20 17.85
C SER A 175 1.80 8.84 16.64
N LEU A 176 1.10 7.72 16.71
CA LEU A 176 0.08 7.35 15.74
C LEU A 176 -1.23 7.15 16.47
N GLN A 177 -2.27 7.84 16.01
CA GLN A 177 -3.63 7.65 16.51
C GLN A 177 -4.48 6.93 15.45
N VAL A 178 -5.20 5.90 15.88
CA VAL A 178 -6.08 5.09 15.05
C VAL A 178 -7.51 5.25 15.57
N LEU A 179 -8.31 6.05 14.88
CA LEU A 179 -9.74 6.16 15.18
C LEU A 179 -10.48 5.02 14.48
N ARG A 180 -11.07 4.14 15.27
CA ARG A 180 -11.75 2.93 14.80
C ARG A 180 -13.27 3.14 14.67
N GLU A 181 -13.68 4.21 14.01
CA GLU A 181 -15.08 4.47 13.66
C GLU A 181 -15.22 5.42 12.48
N GLY A 182 -16.40 5.49 11.87
CA GLY A 182 -16.69 6.48 10.83
C GLY A 182 -16.65 7.90 11.39
N ALA A 183 -15.90 8.77 10.71
CA ALA A 183 -15.65 10.13 11.16
C ALA A 183 -15.78 11.18 10.05
N THR A 184 -16.53 10.87 9.00
CA THR A 184 -16.73 11.74 7.83
C THR A 184 -17.35 13.09 8.21
N ALA A 185 -18.22 13.14 9.20
CA ALA A 185 -18.80 14.40 9.69
C ALA A 185 -17.75 15.35 10.31
N GLN A 186 -16.63 14.82 10.81
CA GLN A 186 -15.57 15.63 11.43
C GLN A 186 -14.42 15.92 10.48
N TYR A 187 -14.06 14.98 9.57
CA TYR A 187 -12.84 15.04 8.78
C TYR A 187 -13.06 14.99 7.27
N GLY A 188 -14.32 14.95 6.80
CA GLY A 188 -14.65 14.90 5.38
C GLY A 188 -14.63 13.52 4.77
N SER A 189 -14.74 13.45 3.45
CA SER A 189 -14.82 12.19 2.70
C SER A 189 -13.69 11.20 3.06
N ASP A 190 -13.92 9.92 2.80
CA ASP A 190 -12.96 8.81 2.96
C ASP A 190 -12.83 8.25 4.39
N ALA A 191 -13.27 8.98 5.44
CA ALA A 191 -13.24 8.50 6.82
C ALA A 191 -14.40 7.54 7.14
N ILE A 192 -14.58 6.47 6.34
CA ILE A 192 -15.66 5.47 6.51
C ILE A 192 -15.24 4.36 7.47
N ALA A 193 -14.09 3.73 7.23
CA ALA A 193 -13.56 2.64 8.05
C ALA A 193 -12.90 3.14 9.33
N GLY A 194 -12.33 4.34 9.27
CA GLY A 194 -11.58 4.97 10.33
C GLY A 194 -10.63 6.05 9.84
N VAL A 195 -9.81 6.55 10.77
CA VAL A 195 -8.78 7.56 10.51
C VAL A 195 -7.45 7.11 11.10
N LEU A 196 -6.37 7.24 10.33
CA LEU A 196 -4.99 7.09 10.78
C LEU A 196 -4.33 8.47 10.82
N ASN A 197 -3.95 8.96 11.99
CA ASN A 197 -3.28 10.26 12.15
C ASN A 197 -1.85 10.06 12.66
N TYR A 198 -0.89 10.38 11.84
CA TYR A 198 0.53 10.36 12.15
C TYR A 198 0.94 11.71 12.74
N GLY A 199 1.20 11.75 14.05
CA GLY A 199 1.77 12.90 14.74
C GLY A 199 3.29 12.92 14.56
N LEU A 200 3.83 14.00 14.00
CA LEU A 200 5.28 14.14 13.79
C LEU A 200 6.01 14.53 15.06
N ARG A 201 7.26 14.09 15.19
CA ARG A 201 8.14 14.42 16.30
C ARG A 201 8.38 15.93 16.43
N GLN A 202 8.48 16.38 17.68
CA GLN A 202 8.77 17.77 18.09
C GLN A 202 9.80 17.85 19.22
N ASP A 203 10.39 16.70 19.57
CA ASP A 203 11.41 16.58 20.61
C ASP A 203 12.76 17.10 20.12
N GLN A 204 13.64 17.44 21.06
CA GLN A 204 15.02 17.78 20.80
C GLN A 204 15.91 16.55 20.91
N GLY A 205 17.10 16.62 20.32
CA GLY A 205 18.10 15.58 20.36
C GLY A 205 18.40 15.00 18.99
N ILE A 206 19.27 14.02 18.97
CA ILE A 206 19.70 13.33 17.76
C ILE A 206 19.43 11.83 17.96
N GLU A 207 18.84 11.20 16.97
CA GLU A 207 18.64 9.77 16.95
C GLU A 207 19.07 9.19 15.60
N LEU A 208 19.89 8.13 15.65
CA LEU A 208 20.35 7.38 14.50
C LEU A 208 19.92 5.92 14.64
N VAL A 209 19.43 5.34 13.55
CA VAL A 209 19.04 3.92 13.50
C VAL A 209 19.70 3.29 12.28
N GLY A 210 20.45 2.22 12.49
CA GLY A 210 20.94 1.32 11.45
C GLY A 210 20.36 -0.06 11.66
N ARG A 211 19.82 -0.68 10.59
CA ARG A 211 19.25 -2.03 10.63
C ARG A 211 19.69 -2.81 9.42
N THR A 212 19.99 -4.09 9.62
CA THR A 212 20.21 -5.06 8.55
C THR A 212 19.57 -6.40 8.89
N GLY A 213 19.13 -7.14 7.88
CA GLY A 213 18.51 -8.43 8.07
C GLY A 213 18.37 -9.20 6.78
N GLN A 214 17.89 -10.44 6.89
CA GLN A 214 17.74 -11.38 5.78
C GLN A 214 16.71 -12.44 6.13
N TYR A 215 16.01 -12.98 5.13
CA TYR A 215 15.14 -14.14 5.32
C TYR A 215 15.92 -15.42 5.57
N TYR A 216 15.32 -16.37 6.30
CA TYR A 216 15.94 -17.69 6.58
C TYR A 216 16.27 -18.46 5.29
N ALA A 217 15.58 -18.16 4.20
CA ALA A 217 15.86 -18.72 2.87
C ALA A 217 17.18 -18.23 2.26
N GLY A 218 17.85 -17.24 2.86
CA GLY A 218 19.12 -16.69 2.38
C GLY A 218 18.97 -15.67 1.25
N ASP A 219 17.80 -15.04 1.13
CA ASP A 219 17.48 -13.99 0.17
C ASP A 219 16.78 -12.81 0.86
N GLY A 220 16.44 -11.76 0.12
CA GLY A 220 15.73 -10.61 0.65
C GLY A 220 16.53 -9.82 1.68
N GLU A 221 17.82 -9.64 1.46
CA GLU A 221 18.67 -8.78 2.28
C GLU A 221 18.06 -7.40 2.40
N SER A 222 18.04 -6.86 3.62
CA SER A 222 17.44 -5.56 3.90
C SER A 222 18.41 -4.69 4.69
N TYR A 223 18.53 -3.43 4.25
CA TYR A 223 19.33 -2.40 4.91
C TYR A 223 18.48 -1.16 5.14
N GLN A 224 18.55 -0.60 6.33
CA GLN A 224 17.89 0.66 6.67
C GLN A 224 18.87 1.55 7.45
N ILE A 225 18.94 2.80 7.05
CA ILE A 225 19.63 3.86 7.81
C ILE A 225 18.64 5.01 7.95
N ALA A 226 18.39 5.41 9.20
CA ALA A 226 17.52 6.54 9.50
C ALA A 226 18.18 7.48 10.50
N ALA A 227 17.93 8.77 10.36
CA ALA A 227 18.42 9.80 11.26
C ALA A 227 17.30 10.80 11.56
N ASN A 228 17.22 11.22 12.81
CA ASN A 228 16.35 12.30 13.26
C ASN A 228 17.18 13.30 14.06
N ALA A 229 16.96 14.60 13.83
CA ALA A 229 17.58 15.67 14.59
C ALA A 229 16.53 16.74 14.92
N GLY A 230 16.41 17.07 16.20
CA GLY A 230 15.45 18.05 16.71
C GLY A 230 16.12 19.12 17.54
N ILE A 231 15.72 20.36 17.36
CA ILE A 231 16.04 21.50 18.21
C ILE A 231 14.75 22.17 18.67
N LYS A 232 14.70 22.58 19.94
CA LYS A 232 13.54 23.20 20.55
C LYS A 232 13.95 24.31 21.48
N GLY A 233 13.21 25.41 21.53
CA GLY A 233 13.45 26.55 22.41
C GLY A 233 12.21 27.42 22.57
N SER A 234 12.37 28.59 23.23
CA SER A 234 11.27 29.55 23.36
C SER A 234 10.73 30.09 22.03
N TRP A 235 11.58 30.08 20.99
CA TRP A 235 11.20 30.51 19.63
C TRP A 235 10.30 29.49 18.88
N GLY A 236 10.26 28.23 19.33
CA GLY A 236 9.58 27.14 18.66
C GLY A 236 10.41 25.88 18.58
N PHE A 237 10.27 25.13 17.48
CA PHE A 237 11.05 23.91 17.24
C PHE A 237 11.29 23.68 15.75
N LEU A 238 12.34 22.90 15.47
CA LEU A 238 12.63 22.31 14.15
C LEU A 238 13.03 20.85 14.36
N ASN A 239 12.40 19.93 13.64
CA ASN A 239 12.72 18.51 13.63
C ASN A 239 12.88 18.04 12.19
N LEU A 240 13.99 17.33 11.91
CA LEU A 240 14.38 16.83 10.61
C LEU A 240 14.55 15.32 10.70
N THR A 241 13.97 14.58 9.76
CA THR A 241 14.16 13.13 9.64
C THR A 241 14.54 12.77 8.22
N GLY A 242 15.49 11.85 8.08
CA GLY A 242 15.86 11.21 6.81
C GLY A 242 15.95 9.69 7.00
N GLU A 243 15.51 8.92 6.00
CA GLU A 243 15.56 7.47 5.99
C GLU A 243 15.91 6.96 4.61
N TYR A 244 16.85 6.03 4.53
CA TYR A 244 17.14 5.25 3.32
C TYR A 244 16.89 3.79 3.61
N VAL A 245 16.22 3.10 2.68
CA VAL A 245 15.91 1.67 2.75
C VAL A 245 16.32 1.02 1.44
N ASP A 246 16.90 -0.19 1.53
CA ASP A 246 17.23 -1.06 0.40
C ASP A 246 16.78 -2.49 0.76
N GLU A 247 15.91 -3.08 -0.05
CA GLU A 247 15.33 -4.40 0.14
C GLU A 247 15.63 -5.28 -1.06
N GLY A 248 16.23 -6.43 -0.83
CA GLY A 248 16.57 -7.43 -1.84
C GLY A 248 15.35 -8.22 -2.31
N GLN A 249 15.52 -8.88 -3.45
CA GLN A 249 14.50 -9.77 -4.02
C GLN A 249 14.33 -11.04 -3.21
N THR A 250 13.08 -11.48 -3.03
CA THR A 250 12.76 -12.83 -2.54
C THR A 250 12.11 -13.66 -3.64
N SER A 251 12.15 -14.99 -3.49
CA SER A 251 11.42 -15.92 -4.36
C SER A 251 10.94 -17.13 -3.59
N ARG A 252 9.64 -17.35 -3.56
CA ARG A 252 8.96 -18.48 -2.89
C ARG A 252 8.16 -19.32 -3.88
N GLY A 253 8.51 -19.24 -5.16
CA GLY A 253 7.98 -20.06 -6.22
C GLY A 253 9.01 -21.10 -6.69
N VAL A 254 8.64 -21.82 -7.72
CA VAL A 254 9.51 -22.76 -8.44
C VAL A 254 9.63 -22.37 -9.90
N THR A 255 10.65 -22.89 -10.57
CA THR A 255 10.80 -22.71 -12.01
C THR A 255 9.60 -23.27 -12.75
N ARG A 256 9.06 -22.50 -13.70
CA ARG A 256 7.91 -22.95 -14.51
C ARG A 256 8.20 -24.28 -15.22
N PRO A 257 7.23 -25.20 -15.28
CA PRO A 257 7.35 -26.44 -16.05
C PRO A 257 7.81 -26.24 -17.49
N SER A 258 7.34 -25.18 -18.15
CA SER A 258 7.76 -24.85 -19.53
C SER A 258 9.26 -24.54 -19.64
N ALA A 259 9.86 -23.89 -18.66
CA ALA A 259 11.29 -23.61 -18.65
C ALA A 259 12.11 -24.87 -18.34
N VAL A 260 11.63 -25.73 -17.42
CA VAL A 260 12.25 -27.03 -17.14
C VAL A 260 12.27 -27.90 -18.40
N ASN A 261 11.12 -27.98 -19.11
CA ASN A 261 11.01 -28.73 -20.35
C ASN A 261 11.89 -28.16 -21.48
N PHE A 262 12.02 -26.83 -21.54
CA PHE A 262 12.94 -26.18 -22.48
C PHE A 262 14.38 -26.58 -22.21
N ALA A 263 14.84 -26.51 -20.97
CA ALA A 263 16.20 -26.89 -20.60
C ALA A 263 16.51 -28.36 -20.93
N GLN A 264 15.54 -29.27 -20.75
CA GLN A 264 15.66 -30.66 -21.11
C GLN A 264 15.71 -30.89 -22.62
N ALA A 265 14.89 -30.18 -23.38
CA ALA A 265 14.82 -30.30 -24.84
C ALA A 265 16.00 -29.60 -25.56
N PHE A 266 16.51 -28.53 -24.98
CA PHE A 266 17.58 -27.69 -25.56
C PHE A 266 18.70 -27.42 -24.54
N PRO A 267 19.49 -28.43 -24.09
CA PRO A 267 20.49 -28.25 -23.04
C PRO A 267 21.53 -27.17 -23.36
N ALA A 268 21.90 -27.02 -24.64
CA ALA A 268 22.84 -25.97 -25.08
C ALA A 268 22.34 -24.54 -24.90
N LEU A 269 21.02 -24.33 -24.81
CA LEU A 269 20.37 -23.02 -24.59
C LEU A 269 19.88 -22.83 -23.15
N ALA A 270 20.03 -23.82 -22.27
CA ALA A 270 19.53 -23.78 -20.91
C ALA A 270 20.10 -22.58 -20.08
N SER A 271 21.38 -22.24 -20.35
CA SER A 271 22.02 -21.06 -19.72
C SER A 271 21.48 -19.70 -20.18
N GLN A 272 20.70 -19.67 -21.26
CA GLN A 272 20.04 -18.47 -21.78
C GLN A 272 18.64 -18.25 -21.20
N LEU A 273 18.12 -19.19 -20.39
CA LEU A 273 16.89 -18.97 -19.65
C LEU A 273 17.03 -17.74 -18.75
N PRO A 274 15.99 -16.91 -18.64
CA PRO A 274 16.00 -15.78 -17.73
C PRO A 274 16.42 -16.22 -16.33
N ASN A 275 17.38 -15.50 -15.73
CA ASN A 275 17.89 -15.76 -14.38
C ASN A 275 18.49 -17.16 -14.11
N ALA A 276 18.92 -17.88 -15.17
CA ALA A 276 19.57 -19.19 -14.98
C ALA A 276 20.83 -19.11 -14.09
N PRO A 277 21.06 -20.07 -13.17
CA PRO A 277 20.30 -21.29 -12.92
C PRO A 277 19.07 -21.12 -12.00
N GLY A 278 18.73 -19.91 -11.58
CA GLY A 278 17.59 -19.63 -10.73
C GLY A 278 16.22 -19.74 -11.45
N PRO A 279 15.12 -19.45 -10.75
CA PRO A 279 13.78 -19.50 -11.33
C PRO A 279 13.63 -18.43 -12.41
N VAL A 280 12.97 -18.77 -13.53
CA VAL A 280 12.78 -17.86 -14.67
C VAL A 280 11.89 -16.65 -14.36
N GLN A 281 11.15 -16.68 -13.28
CA GLN A 281 10.36 -15.58 -12.73
C GLN A 281 10.31 -15.69 -11.21
N PHE A 282 10.04 -14.57 -10.53
CA PHE A 282 10.10 -14.52 -9.08
C PHE A 282 8.70 -14.36 -8.48
N TRP A 283 8.37 -15.29 -7.58
CA TRP A 283 7.18 -15.22 -6.72
C TRP A 283 7.59 -14.76 -5.33
N GLY A 284 7.76 -13.45 -5.15
CA GLY A 284 8.27 -12.86 -3.91
C GLY A 284 8.23 -11.34 -3.93
N ASN A 285 8.91 -10.72 -2.98
CA ASN A 285 9.10 -9.28 -2.95
C ASN A 285 10.01 -8.83 -4.08
N SER A 286 9.66 -7.72 -4.69
CA SER A 286 10.53 -7.04 -5.65
C SER A 286 11.67 -6.34 -4.94
N PRO A 287 12.90 -6.35 -5.49
CA PRO A 287 13.95 -5.51 -4.97
C PRO A 287 13.53 -4.05 -5.07
N SER A 288 13.73 -3.31 -4.00
CA SER A 288 13.35 -1.91 -3.92
C SER A 288 14.33 -1.10 -3.09
N HIS A 289 14.53 0.15 -3.45
CA HIS A 289 15.29 1.09 -2.65
C HIS A 289 14.63 2.46 -2.67
N GLY A 290 14.85 3.24 -1.63
CA GLY A 290 14.24 4.57 -1.56
C GLY A 290 14.79 5.44 -0.46
N PHE A 291 14.63 6.73 -0.67
CA PHE A 291 14.92 7.77 0.31
C PHE A 291 13.63 8.49 0.71
N LYS A 292 13.50 8.79 2.00
CA LYS A 292 12.35 9.51 2.56
C LYS A 292 12.86 10.57 3.53
N SER A 293 12.19 11.71 3.57
CA SER A 293 12.50 12.75 4.54
C SER A 293 11.25 13.48 5.01
N VAL A 294 11.32 13.99 6.22
CA VAL A 294 10.29 14.81 6.85
C VAL A 294 10.94 16.00 7.53
N VAL A 295 10.34 17.16 7.36
CA VAL A 295 10.62 18.37 8.14
C VAL A 295 9.36 18.71 8.92
N ASN A 296 9.50 19.01 10.21
CA ASN A 296 8.42 19.49 11.06
C ASN A 296 8.91 20.67 11.89
N ALA A 297 8.30 21.83 11.75
CA ALA A 297 8.75 23.06 12.39
C ALA A 297 7.57 23.92 12.86
N ALA A 298 7.81 24.70 13.91
CA ALA A 298 6.93 25.79 14.28
C ALA A 298 7.75 26.96 14.88
N ILE A 299 7.26 28.17 14.65
CA ILE A 299 7.79 29.41 15.21
C ILE A 299 6.69 30.05 16.03
N ASN A 300 6.95 30.30 17.32
CA ASN A 300 6.06 31.00 18.20
C ASN A 300 6.04 32.49 17.81
N VAL A 301 4.87 32.99 17.42
CA VAL A 301 4.65 34.41 17.07
C VAL A 301 4.33 35.20 18.33
N SER A 302 3.63 34.54 19.26
CA SER A 302 3.33 35.03 20.61
C SER A 302 3.20 33.83 21.55
N ASP A 303 2.96 34.06 22.83
CA ASP A 303 2.72 32.99 23.82
C ASP A 303 1.54 32.09 23.41
N ASN A 304 0.57 32.64 22.69
CA ASN A 304 -0.67 31.96 22.35
C ASN A 304 -0.83 31.67 20.85
N SER A 305 0.16 31.96 20.02
CA SER A 305 0.05 31.73 18.57
C SER A 305 1.35 31.31 17.92
N LYS A 306 1.26 30.50 16.88
CA LYS A 306 2.43 30.00 16.14
C LYS A 306 2.15 29.78 14.65
N ILE A 307 3.16 30.05 13.86
CA ILE A 307 3.23 29.56 12.47
C ILE A 307 3.87 28.18 12.52
N TYR A 308 3.28 27.22 11.82
CA TYR A 308 3.84 25.89 11.69
C TYR A 308 3.96 25.48 10.23
N ALA A 309 4.94 24.65 9.95
CA ALA A 309 5.11 24.06 8.64
C ALA A 309 5.64 22.63 8.79
N PHE A 310 5.16 21.74 7.94
CA PHE A 310 5.74 20.42 7.81
C PHE A 310 5.68 19.93 6.36
N ALA A 311 6.66 19.13 5.98
CA ALA A 311 6.78 18.61 4.63
C ALA A 311 7.30 17.17 4.65
N ASN A 312 6.87 16.37 3.67
CA ASN A 312 7.36 15.04 3.39
C ASN A 312 7.81 14.96 1.95
N TYR A 313 9.02 14.48 1.74
CA TYR A 313 9.55 14.10 0.43
C TYR A 313 9.99 12.64 0.48
N ALA A 314 9.56 11.86 -0.53
CA ALA A 314 10.05 10.50 -0.70
C ALA A 314 10.24 10.19 -2.17
N GLN A 315 11.22 9.33 -2.45
CA GLN A 315 11.47 8.74 -3.75
C GLN A 315 11.82 7.27 -3.56
N GLY A 316 11.18 6.41 -4.33
CA GLY A 316 11.40 4.96 -4.29
C GLY A 316 11.45 4.38 -5.69
N LYS A 317 12.18 3.27 -5.83
CA LYS A 317 12.25 2.50 -7.06
C LYS A 317 12.13 1.02 -6.74
N GLY A 318 11.27 0.33 -7.47
CA GLY A 318 11.11 -1.11 -7.43
C GLY A 318 11.25 -1.73 -8.82
N ASP A 319 11.70 -2.98 -8.87
CA ASP A 319 11.93 -3.74 -10.11
C ASP A 319 11.29 -5.12 -9.98
N GLN A 320 10.10 -5.28 -10.54
CA GLN A 320 9.28 -6.46 -10.43
C GLN A 320 9.51 -7.43 -11.59
N SER A 321 9.57 -8.73 -11.29
CA SER A 321 9.44 -9.77 -12.30
C SER A 321 7.98 -9.90 -12.76
N PHE A 322 7.78 -9.99 -14.08
CA PHE A 322 6.51 -10.49 -14.63
C PHE A 322 6.59 -11.99 -14.88
N GLN A 323 5.53 -12.55 -15.49
CA GLN A 323 5.49 -13.95 -15.85
C GLN A 323 6.42 -14.22 -17.03
N TYR A 324 7.11 -15.35 -17.00
CA TYR A 324 7.95 -15.84 -18.08
C TYR A 324 7.15 -16.10 -19.38
N ARG A 325 7.73 -15.70 -20.49
CA ARG A 325 7.23 -15.89 -21.86
C ARG A 325 8.07 -16.96 -22.54
N PRO A 326 7.59 -18.22 -22.65
CA PRO A 326 8.35 -19.28 -23.29
C PRO A 326 8.49 -19.03 -24.79
N SER A 327 9.64 -19.43 -25.35
CA SER A 327 9.89 -19.33 -26.80
C SER A 327 9.23 -20.45 -27.61
N PHE A 328 8.47 -21.35 -26.99
CA PHE A 328 7.78 -22.46 -27.63
C PHE A 328 6.41 -22.72 -27.00
N SER A 329 5.52 -23.36 -27.73
CA SER A 329 4.24 -23.81 -27.21
C SER A 329 4.36 -25.20 -26.58
N SER A 330 3.76 -25.36 -25.41
CA SER A 330 3.63 -26.64 -24.73
C SER A 330 2.14 -27.00 -24.65
N THR A 331 1.70 -27.95 -25.47
CA THR A 331 0.28 -28.34 -25.52
C THR A 331 0.02 -29.80 -25.15
N ALA A 332 1.04 -30.60 -24.94
CA ALA A 332 0.90 -31.98 -24.51
C ALA A 332 1.47 -32.21 -23.11
N VAL A 333 0.66 -32.80 -22.27
CA VAL A 333 1.08 -33.33 -20.96
C VAL A 333 1.22 -34.83 -21.12
N ASP A 334 2.40 -35.38 -20.83
CA ASP A 334 2.57 -36.83 -20.89
C ASP A 334 1.89 -37.53 -19.70
N THR A 335 1.94 -38.87 -19.70
CA THR A 335 1.31 -39.71 -18.67
C THR A 335 1.88 -39.45 -17.26
N ASN A 336 3.04 -38.80 -17.16
CA ASN A 336 3.65 -38.40 -15.89
C ASN A 336 3.33 -36.94 -15.48
N GLY A 337 2.43 -36.27 -16.20
CA GLY A 337 2.08 -34.87 -15.93
C GLY A 337 3.13 -33.88 -16.44
N VAL A 338 4.10 -34.30 -17.25
CA VAL A 338 5.14 -33.44 -17.80
C VAL A 338 4.65 -32.79 -19.09
N VAL A 339 4.70 -31.47 -19.13
CA VAL A 339 4.37 -30.70 -20.34
C VAL A 339 5.52 -30.84 -21.33
N ARG A 340 5.29 -31.51 -22.45
CA ARG A 340 6.29 -31.71 -23.50
C ARG A 340 6.26 -30.56 -24.50
N ALA A 341 7.44 -30.04 -24.84
CA ALA A 341 7.60 -29.09 -25.91
C ALA A 341 7.27 -29.77 -27.26
N GLN A 342 6.15 -29.45 -27.86
CA GLN A 342 5.76 -30.03 -29.16
C GLN A 342 6.31 -29.27 -30.37
N ASN A 343 6.69 -28.03 -30.22
CA ASN A 343 7.23 -27.24 -31.32
C ASN A 343 8.05 -26.08 -30.76
N ALA A 344 9.35 -26.06 -30.98
CA ALA A 344 10.26 -24.97 -30.55
C ALA A 344 9.87 -23.59 -31.14
N ASN A 345 8.76 -23.54 -31.86
CA ASN A 345 8.44 -22.43 -32.74
C ASN A 345 7.11 -21.74 -32.47
N ALA A 346 6.34 -22.09 -31.42
CA ALA A 346 4.91 -21.86 -31.58
C ALA A 346 4.32 -20.57 -30.97
N VAL A 347 4.85 -20.03 -29.89
CA VAL A 347 4.14 -18.92 -29.22
C VAL A 347 4.52 -17.54 -29.77
N TYR A 348 5.79 -17.36 -30.14
CA TYR A 348 6.29 -16.07 -30.62
C TYR A 348 6.92 -16.15 -32.01
N ASN A 349 6.57 -17.16 -32.75
CA ASN A 349 7.22 -17.54 -34.00
C ASN A 349 6.47 -17.14 -35.26
N ASN A 350 5.33 -16.49 -35.09
CA ASN A 350 4.44 -16.20 -36.23
C ASN A 350 4.77 -14.88 -36.94
N THR A 351 5.86 -14.23 -36.58
CA THR A 351 6.30 -13.01 -37.23
C THR A 351 7.38 -13.32 -38.24
N PHE A 352 7.24 -12.73 -39.40
CA PHE A 352 8.06 -13.02 -40.53
C PHE A 352 8.53 -11.73 -41.18
N PHE A 353 9.75 -11.73 -41.70
CA PHE A 353 10.07 -10.77 -42.73
C PHE A 353 9.17 -11.06 -43.93
N LEU A 354 8.35 -10.09 -44.27
CA LEU A 354 7.46 -10.18 -45.42
C LEU A 354 7.91 -9.22 -46.49
N THR A 355 8.09 -9.73 -47.70
CA THR A 355 8.29 -8.94 -48.91
C THR A 355 6.95 -8.77 -49.59
N ALA A 356 6.59 -7.54 -49.95
CA ALA A 356 5.37 -7.31 -50.73
C ALA A 356 5.39 -8.10 -52.01
N CYS A 357 4.25 -8.55 -52.48
CA CYS A 357 4.10 -9.17 -53.76
C CYS A 357 4.66 -8.28 -54.86
N PRO A 358 5.32 -8.85 -55.92
CA PRO A 358 5.82 -8.08 -57.01
C PRO A 358 4.73 -7.25 -57.70
N THR A 359 4.96 -5.99 -57.96
CA THR A 359 3.97 -5.13 -58.62
C THR A 359 3.55 -5.67 -59.97
N GLY A 360 2.22 -5.78 -60.20
CA GLY A 360 1.66 -6.25 -61.45
C GLY A 360 1.66 -7.77 -61.64
N ASN A 361 2.02 -8.56 -60.61
CA ASN A 361 1.95 -10.01 -60.65
C ASN A 361 0.46 -10.51 -60.53
N ALA A 362 0.00 -11.26 -61.50
CA ALA A 362 -1.40 -11.75 -61.54
C ALA A 362 -1.73 -12.77 -60.46
N THR A 363 -0.74 -13.50 -59.93
CA THR A 363 -0.93 -14.59 -58.96
C THR A 363 -0.55 -14.17 -57.52
N CYS A 364 0.02 -12.96 -57.36
CA CYS A 364 0.34 -12.36 -56.07
C CYS A 364 -0.19 -10.92 -56.06
N PRO A 365 -1.45 -10.73 -55.69
CA PRO A 365 -2.14 -9.46 -55.81
C PRO A 365 -1.54 -8.39 -54.89
N THR A 366 -1.78 -7.12 -55.24
CA THR A 366 -1.40 -5.98 -54.43
C THR A 366 -1.96 -6.12 -53.00
N GLY A 367 -1.09 -5.93 -51.99
CA GLY A 367 -1.45 -6.18 -50.58
C GLY A 367 -1.23 -7.61 -50.09
N GLY A 368 -0.74 -8.50 -50.98
CA GLY A 368 -0.20 -9.79 -50.60
C GLY A 368 1.28 -9.73 -50.25
N PHE A 369 1.77 -10.71 -49.52
CA PHE A 369 3.16 -10.82 -49.06
C PHE A 369 3.74 -12.20 -49.31
N VAL A 370 5.04 -12.24 -49.54
CA VAL A 370 5.84 -13.45 -49.65
C VAL A 370 6.79 -13.50 -48.45
N ARG A 371 6.99 -14.68 -47.88
CA ARG A 371 8.00 -14.84 -46.80
C ARG A 371 9.40 -14.60 -47.35
N ASP A 372 10.15 -13.77 -46.66
CA ASP A 372 11.56 -13.58 -46.95
C ASP A 372 12.38 -14.80 -46.47
N ALA A 373 13.49 -15.11 -47.15
CA ALA A 373 14.41 -16.18 -46.80
C ALA A 373 15.01 -16.00 -45.36
N ASN A 374 15.19 -14.74 -44.92
CA ASN A 374 15.67 -14.36 -43.58
C ASN A 374 14.51 -14.04 -42.62
N THR A 375 13.59 -14.97 -42.47
CA THR A 375 12.42 -14.82 -41.64
C THR A 375 12.78 -14.48 -40.20
N PHE A 376 12.34 -13.33 -39.70
CA PHE A 376 12.47 -12.94 -38.30
C PHE A 376 11.56 -13.82 -37.42
N ARG A 377 12.09 -14.23 -36.26
CA ARG A 377 11.33 -14.94 -35.22
C ARG A 377 11.70 -14.33 -33.88
N PHE A 378 10.72 -14.18 -32.98
CA PHE A 378 11.01 -13.72 -31.63
C PHE A 378 11.94 -14.66 -30.86
N ALA A 379 11.96 -15.97 -31.21
CA ALA A 379 12.98 -16.90 -30.73
C ALA A 379 14.42 -16.54 -31.19
N SER A 380 14.60 -15.69 -32.20
CA SER A 380 15.93 -15.16 -32.53
C SER A 380 16.36 -14.05 -31.59
N LEU A 381 15.41 -13.27 -31.08
CA LEU A 381 15.65 -12.24 -30.09
C LEU A 381 15.76 -12.84 -28.67
N TYR A 382 14.90 -13.81 -28.33
CA TYR A 382 14.82 -14.47 -27.04
C TYR A 382 14.79 -15.99 -27.22
N PRO A 383 15.95 -16.65 -27.50
CA PRO A 383 16.00 -18.07 -27.84
C PRO A 383 15.43 -18.99 -26.76
N ALA A 384 15.64 -18.65 -25.51
CA ALA A 384 15.13 -19.38 -24.35
C ALA A 384 13.87 -18.72 -23.73
N GLY A 385 13.16 -17.84 -24.47
CA GLY A 385 12.09 -17.04 -23.92
C GLY A 385 12.61 -15.85 -23.11
N PHE A 386 11.68 -15.09 -22.50
CA PHE A 386 12.03 -13.92 -21.73
C PHE A 386 11.07 -13.68 -20.56
N THR A 387 11.55 -12.95 -19.58
CA THR A 387 10.74 -12.48 -18.44
C THR A 387 10.80 -10.97 -18.41
N PRO A 388 9.69 -10.27 -18.70
CA PRO A 388 9.65 -8.83 -18.60
C PRO A 388 9.97 -8.38 -17.17
N ARG A 389 10.73 -7.30 -17.05
CA ARG A 389 11.04 -6.63 -15.78
C ARG A 389 10.32 -5.30 -15.76
N PHE A 390 9.42 -5.16 -14.79
CA PHE A 390 8.56 -3.99 -14.64
C PHE A 390 9.08 -3.10 -13.54
N VAL A 391 9.39 -1.86 -13.89
CA VAL A 391 10.00 -0.87 -12.99
C VAL A 391 8.99 0.20 -12.66
N GLY A 392 8.84 0.46 -11.37
CA GLY A 392 8.05 1.56 -10.84
C GLY A 392 8.92 2.52 -10.05
N GLU A 393 8.87 3.80 -10.39
CA GLU A 393 9.52 4.88 -9.65
C GLU A 393 8.46 5.78 -9.03
N THR A 394 8.40 5.79 -7.69
CA THR A 394 7.47 6.62 -6.91
C THR A 394 8.14 7.90 -6.47
N GLN A 395 7.40 9.00 -6.47
CA GLN A 395 7.83 10.27 -5.89
C GLN A 395 6.66 10.90 -5.12
N GLN A 396 6.90 11.24 -3.88
CA GLN A 396 5.98 11.94 -3.00
C GLN A 396 6.52 13.32 -2.65
N ILE A 397 5.69 14.34 -2.80
CA ILE A 397 5.92 15.69 -2.30
C ILE A 397 4.64 16.09 -1.56
N TYR A 398 4.78 16.49 -0.31
CA TYR A 398 3.67 16.93 0.51
C TYR A 398 4.15 18.06 1.42
N GLY A 399 3.40 19.14 1.51
CA GLY A 399 3.77 20.28 2.34
C GLY A 399 2.54 21.01 2.88
N VAL A 400 2.65 21.43 4.13
CA VAL A 400 1.63 22.19 4.85
C VAL A 400 2.28 23.42 5.46
N LEU A 401 1.59 24.53 5.35
CA LEU A 401 1.88 25.78 6.06
C LEU A 401 0.61 26.23 6.76
N GLY A 402 0.69 26.60 8.03
CA GLY A 402 -0.46 27.03 8.78
C GLY A 402 -0.13 28.03 9.90
N TYR A 403 -1.16 28.68 10.36
CA TYR A 403 -1.15 29.57 11.49
C TYR A 403 -2.24 29.17 12.48
N LYS A 404 -1.88 28.92 13.72
CA LYS A 404 -2.83 28.54 14.76
C LYS A 404 -2.57 29.29 16.06
N GLY A 405 -3.62 29.45 16.84
CA GLY A 405 -3.52 30.11 18.13
C GLY A 405 -4.80 30.02 18.95
N THR A 406 -4.69 30.57 20.17
CA THR A 406 -5.78 30.68 21.12
C THR A 406 -5.92 32.13 21.61
N GLY A 407 -7.13 32.55 21.89
CA GLY A 407 -7.44 33.84 22.45
C GLY A 407 -8.61 33.70 23.42
N GLY A 408 -8.35 33.57 24.74
CA GLY A 408 -9.37 33.20 25.71
C GLY A 408 -9.96 31.83 25.37
N ASP A 409 -11.28 31.77 25.28
CA ASP A 409 -12.02 30.52 24.96
C ASP A 409 -12.09 30.19 23.48
N PHE A 410 -11.48 31.00 22.62
CA PHE A 410 -11.48 30.85 21.18
C PHE A 410 -10.13 30.26 20.69
N SER A 411 -10.18 29.27 19.82
CA SER A 411 -9.00 28.76 19.11
C SER A 411 -9.24 28.70 17.61
N TYR A 412 -8.15 28.82 16.85
CA TYR A 412 -8.19 28.81 15.39
C TYR A 412 -6.98 28.09 14.80
N ASP A 413 -7.17 27.46 13.64
CA ASP A 413 -6.13 26.85 12.82
C ASP A 413 -6.47 27.07 11.35
N VAL A 414 -5.68 27.87 10.65
CA VAL A 414 -5.82 28.12 9.22
C VAL A 414 -4.60 27.58 8.51
N SER A 415 -4.80 26.78 7.47
CA SER A 415 -3.69 26.11 6.78
C SER A 415 -3.94 25.88 5.30
N GLY A 416 -2.83 25.82 4.57
CA GLY A 416 -2.78 25.40 3.17
C GLY A 416 -1.90 24.15 3.00
N THR A 417 -2.36 23.22 2.20
CA THR A 417 -1.66 21.99 1.84
C THR A 417 -1.44 21.93 0.34
N ILE A 418 -0.25 21.56 -0.08
CA ILE A 418 0.06 21.20 -1.46
C ILE A 418 0.65 19.79 -1.49
N ALA A 419 0.24 18.98 -2.45
CA ALA A 419 0.76 17.65 -2.58
C ALA A 419 0.86 17.19 -4.04
N ARG A 420 1.85 16.34 -4.31
CA ARG A 420 2.03 15.62 -5.56
C ARG A 420 2.57 14.23 -5.28
N ASN A 421 1.86 13.23 -5.76
CA ASN A 421 2.35 11.86 -5.86
C ASN A 421 2.50 11.51 -7.34
N LYS A 422 3.64 10.93 -7.72
CA LYS A 422 3.94 10.52 -9.09
C LYS A 422 4.41 9.08 -9.08
N LEU A 423 3.92 8.29 -10.03
CA LEU A 423 4.38 6.93 -10.33
C LEU A 423 4.77 6.88 -11.80
N SER A 424 6.06 6.73 -12.07
CA SER A 424 6.61 6.50 -13.41
C SER A 424 6.75 5.00 -13.64
N LEU A 425 6.27 4.52 -14.77
CA LEU A 425 6.25 3.10 -15.11
C LEU A 425 7.08 2.84 -16.36
N SER A 426 7.93 1.82 -16.31
CA SER A 426 8.74 1.37 -17.44
C SER A 426 8.95 -0.14 -17.41
N MET A 427 9.45 -0.70 -18.49
CA MET A 427 9.70 -2.13 -18.59
C MET A 427 10.91 -2.39 -19.48
N TYR A 428 11.70 -3.39 -19.15
CA TYR A 428 12.76 -3.92 -19.99
C TYR A 428 12.65 -5.43 -20.14
N ASN A 429 13.43 -6.04 -21.02
CA ASN A 429 13.29 -7.45 -21.42
C ASN A 429 11.87 -7.78 -21.88
N SER A 430 11.29 -6.95 -22.77
CA SER A 430 9.96 -7.17 -23.31
C SER A 430 9.97 -7.00 -24.83
N ALA A 431 8.81 -7.05 -25.47
CA ALA A 431 8.62 -6.83 -26.90
C ALA A 431 7.19 -6.40 -27.20
N ASN A 432 6.99 -5.57 -28.23
CA ASN A 432 5.68 -5.40 -28.87
C ASN A 432 5.64 -6.26 -30.13
N PHE A 433 4.94 -7.38 -30.05
CA PHE A 433 4.90 -8.38 -31.12
C PHE A 433 4.38 -7.84 -32.44
N SER A 434 3.50 -6.83 -32.40
CA SER A 434 2.95 -6.22 -33.62
C SER A 434 3.98 -5.45 -34.45
N TYR A 435 5.14 -5.09 -33.87
CA TYR A 435 6.24 -4.46 -34.61
C TYR A 435 7.24 -5.45 -35.21
N GLY A 436 7.16 -6.73 -34.83
CA GLY A 436 8.04 -7.75 -35.40
C GLY A 436 9.51 -7.44 -35.15
N PRO A 437 10.36 -7.42 -36.22
CA PRO A 437 11.79 -7.21 -36.10
C PRO A 437 12.21 -5.80 -35.61
N THR A 438 11.30 -4.83 -35.67
CA THR A 438 11.59 -3.43 -35.27
C THR A 438 11.09 -3.10 -33.87
N THR A 439 10.71 -4.14 -33.09
CA THR A 439 10.27 -3.92 -31.71
C THR A 439 11.40 -3.40 -30.84
N GLN A 440 11.05 -2.44 -29.96
CA GLN A 440 11.88 -2.11 -28.81
C GLN A 440 11.86 -3.29 -27.81
N THR A 441 12.87 -3.35 -26.93
CA THR A 441 12.95 -4.30 -25.82
C THR A 441 12.83 -3.62 -24.45
N SER A 442 12.84 -2.29 -24.44
CA SER A 442 12.61 -1.43 -23.29
C SER A 442 11.58 -0.37 -23.64
N PHE A 443 10.68 -0.08 -22.73
CA PHE A 443 9.52 0.78 -22.96
C PHE A 443 9.31 1.71 -21.77
N ASP A 444 8.98 2.96 -22.03
CA ASP A 444 8.40 3.92 -21.09
C ASP A 444 6.87 3.89 -21.25
N PHE A 445 6.14 3.80 -20.14
CA PHE A 445 4.68 3.70 -20.15
C PHE A 445 3.97 5.01 -19.81
N GLY A 446 4.77 6.06 -19.53
CA GLY A 446 4.29 7.35 -19.06
C GLY A 446 4.14 7.38 -17.53
N ASP A 447 3.74 8.54 -17.07
CA ASP A 447 3.56 8.85 -15.66
C ASP A 447 2.08 8.84 -15.25
N LEU A 448 1.80 8.34 -14.05
CA LEU A 448 0.57 8.59 -13.31
C LEU A 448 0.88 9.67 -12.27
N ILE A 449 0.06 10.72 -12.19
CA ILE A 449 0.31 11.85 -11.31
C ILE A 449 -0.98 12.26 -10.59
N GLN A 450 -0.93 12.29 -9.28
CA GLN A 450 -1.98 12.85 -8.42
C GLN A 450 -1.46 14.15 -7.80
N ARG A 451 -2.24 15.23 -7.91
CA ARG A 451 -1.95 16.51 -7.24
C ARG A 451 -3.15 16.93 -6.40
N GLU A 452 -2.86 17.51 -5.24
CA GLU A 452 -3.90 18.01 -4.35
C GLU A 452 -3.51 19.38 -3.79
N ILE A 453 -4.52 20.24 -3.66
CA ILE A 453 -4.45 21.52 -2.96
C ILE A 453 -5.61 21.54 -1.98
N ASN A 454 -5.32 21.72 -0.69
CA ASN A 454 -6.34 21.87 0.34
C ASN A 454 -6.14 23.18 1.10
N LEU A 455 -7.22 23.88 1.36
CA LEU A 455 -7.24 25.03 2.26
C LEU A 455 -8.23 24.70 3.37
N ASN A 456 -7.81 24.85 4.61
CA ASN A 456 -8.60 24.54 5.79
C ASN A 456 -8.63 25.74 6.74
N ALA A 457 -9.78 25.99 7.32
CA ALA A 457 -9.96 26.94 8.42
C ALA A 457 -10.84 26.27 9.48
N ASP A 458 -10.26 26.03 10.65
CA ASP A 458 -10.88 25.35 11.79
C ASP A 458 -10.97 26.35 12.98
N PHE A 459 -12.13 26.44 13.60
CA PHE A 459 -12.41 27.31 14.73
C PHE A 459 -13.05 26.51 15.86
N THR A 460 -12.68 26.83 17.11
CA THR A 460 -13.27 26.22 18.29
C THR A 460 -13.55 27.30 19.32
N TYR A 461 -14.71 27.23 19.96
CA TYR A 461 -15.11 28.13 21.02
C TYR A 461 -15.63 27.32 22.22
N ALA A 462 -15.13 27.60 23.41
CA ALA A 462 -15.59 26.99 24.65
C ALA A 462 -16.61 27.91 25.34
N ALA A 463 -17.88 27.53 25.29
CA ALA A 463 -18.98 28.34 25.84
C ALA A 463 -19.34 27.87 27.27
N GLU A 464 -19.25 28.74 28.22
CA GLU A 464 -19.62 28.47 29.62
C GLU A 464 -21.15 28.50 29.75
N LEU A 465 -21.79 27.35 29.83
CA LEU A 465 -23.23 27.17 29.93
C LEU A 465 -23.68 26.60 31.28
N GLY A 466 -22.76 26.44 32.27
CA GLY A 466 -23.06 25.83 33.55
C GLY A 466 -23.23 24.32 33.51
N LEU A 467 -22.68 23.66 32.49
CA LEU A 467 -22.53 22.21 32.38
C LEU A 467 -21.32 21.75 33.16
N ALA A 468 -21.07 20.42 33.26
CA ALA A 468 -19.88 19.90 33.92
C ALA A 468 -18.57 20.28 33.20
N SER A 469 -18.64 20.59 31.91
CA SER A 469 -17.57 21.23 31.15
C SER A 469 -18.14 22.31 30.23
N PRO A 470 -17.31 23.27 29.77
CA PRO A 470 -17.73 24.21 28.71
C PRO A 470 -18.24 23.46 27.47
N LEU A 471 -19.31 23.98 26.85
CA LEU A 471 -19.72 23.47 25.55
C LEU A 471 -18.69 23.86 24.49
N THR A 472 -18.00 22.88 23.94
CA THR A 472 -17.07 23.09 22.84
C THR A 472 -17.87 23.15 21.55
N ILE A 473 -17.89 24.33 20.91
CA ILE A 473 -18.47 24.54 19.59
C ILE A 473 -17.33 24.60 18.60
N SER A 474 -17.33 23.71 17.64
CA SER A 474 -16.34 23.69 16.55
C SER A 474 -17.01 23.96 15.21
N ALA A 475 -16.38 24.75 14.36
CA ALA A 475 -16.84 25.02 13.01
C ALA A 475 -15.64 25.17 12.08
N GLY A 476 -15.81 24.84 10.83
CA GLY A 476 -14.73 25.01 9.87
C GLY A 476 -15.18 24.93 8.43
N GLY A 477 -14.26 25.34 7.56
CA GLY A 477 -14.41 25.29 6.11
C GLY A 477 -13.21 24.65 5.45
N GLU A 478 -13.46 23.98 4.34
CA GLU A 478 -12.46 23.30 3.53
C GLU A 478 -12.69 23.59 2.05
N PHE A 479 -11.60 23.91 1.35
CA PHE A 479 -11.55 23.85 -0.11
C PHE A 479 -10.54 22.78 -0.50
N ARG A 480 -10.94 21.89 -1.42
CA ARG A 480 -10.06 20.82 -1.94
C ARG A 480 -10.14 20.79 -3.44
N LYS A 481 -8.95 20.71 -4.08
CA LYS A 481 -8.81 20.46 -5.50
C LYS A 481 -7.91 19.25 -5.71
N GLU A 482 -8.45 18.25 -6.36
CA GLU A 482 -7.74 17.05 -6.78
C GLU A 482 -7.52 17.09 -8.29
N THR A 483 -6.35 16.63 -8.74
CA THR A 483 -6.05 16.52 -10.16
C THR A 483 -5.32 15.22 -10.43
N TYR A 484 -5.90 14.39 -11.27
CA TYR A 484 -5.30 13.16 -11.79
C TYR A 484 -4.82 13.38 -13.21
N GLU A 485 -3.61 12.91 -13.53
CA GLU A 485 -3.01 13.08 -14.85
C GLU A 485 -2.31 11.79 -15.26
N GLN A 486 -2.54 11.37 -16.51
CA GLN A 486 -1.80 10.30 -17.20
C GLN A 486 -1.05 10.93 -18.36
N THR A 487 0.28 10.73 -18.43
CA THR A 487 1.09 11.16 -19.56
C THR A 487 1.26 10.01 -20.55
N ALA A 488 1.47 10.33 -21.83
CA ALA A 488 1.71 9.31 -22.84
C ALA A 488 3.08 8.66 -22.65
N GLY A 489 3.12 7.34 -22.87
CA GLY A 489 4.35 6.57 -22.95
C GLY A 489 4.96 6.57 -24.35
N ASP A 490 5.99 5.73 -24.53
CA ASP A 490 6.61 5.51 -25.83
C ASP A 490 5.60 5.02 -26.86
N PRO A 491 5.61 5.51 -28.13
CA PRO A 491 4.66 5.06 -29.14
C PRO A 491 4.63 3.54 -29.35
N GLN A 492 5.77 2.85 -29.26
CA GLN A 492 5.79 1.39 -29.38
C GLN A 492 5.28 0.68 -28.12
N SER A 493 5.17 1.35 -26.97
CA SER A 493 4.65 0.76 -25.75
C SER A 493 3.15 0.45 -25.85
N TYR A 494 2.40 1.18 -26.67
CA TYR A 494 0.95 1.05 -26.87
C TYR A 494 0.50 0.93 -28.32
N GLY A 495 1.38 1.22 -29.28
CA GLY A 495 1.05 1.34 -30.70
C GLY A 495 0.84 0.00 -31.37
N ALA A 496 0.04 0.02 -32.44
CA ALA A 496 -0.16 -1.08 -33.36
C ALA A 496 0.89 -1.03 -34.47
N GLY A 497 1.74 -2.06 -34.54
CA GLY A 497 2.72 -2.21 -35.61
C GLY A 497 2.13 -2.89 -36.86
N PRO A 498 2.94 -3.05 -37.91
CA PRO A 498 2.50 -3.64 -39.18
C PRO A 498 1.88 -5.03 -39.07
N TYR A 499 2.29 -5.81 -38.04
CA TYR A 499 1.82 -7.18 -37.84
C TYR A 499 0.61 -7.29 -36.91
N SER A 500 0.01 -6.17 -36.52
CA SER A 500 -1.23 -6.15 -35.73
C SER A 500 -2.47 -6.67 -36.48
N VAL A 501 -2.38 -6.76 -37.78
CA VAL A 501 -3.40 -7.33 -38.66
C VAL A 501 -2.86 -8.55 -39.41
N ALA A 502 -3.74 -9.51 -39.71
CA ALA A 502 -3.37 -10.65 -40.50
C ALA A 502 -2.98 -10.21 -41.93
N GLN A 503 -1.88 -10.75 -42.44
CA GLN A 503 -1.38 -10.48 -43.77
C GLN A 503 -1.60 -11.68 -44.68
N ASN A 504 -2.05 -11.46 -45.91
CA ASN A 504 -2.21 -12.52 -46.92
C ASN A 504 -0.85 -13.03 -47.39
N LEU A 505 -0.62 -14.33 -47.24
CA LEU A 505 0.66 -14.96 -47.58
C LEU A 505 0.55 -15.73 -48.90
N TYR A 506 1.60 -15.62 -49.69
CA TYR A 506 1.79 -16.30 -50.93
C TYR A 506 3.14 -17.01 -50.96
N THR A 507 3.21 -18.17 -51.59
CA THR A 507 4.44 -18.93 -51.79
C THR A 507 4.73 -19.02 -53.28
N LEU A 508 5.98 -18.76 -53.67
CA LEU A 508 6.44 -18.93 -55.03
C LEU A 508 6.44 -20.42 -55.37
N THR A 509 5.61 -20.87 -56.33
CA THR A 509 5.50 -22.28 -56.70
C THR A 509 6.19 -22.59 -58.03
N SER A 510 6.35 -21.58 -58.89
CA SER A 510 7.08 -21.62 -60.15
C SER A 510 7.57 -20.22 -60.49
N PRO A 511 8.59 -19.99 -61.34
CA PRO A 511 9.04 -18.66 -61.71
C PRO A 511 7.90 -17.70 -62.05
N GLY A 512 7.69 -16.67 -61.23
CA GLY A 512 6.62 -15.67 -61.37
C GLY A 512 5.20 -16.11 -61.03
N VAL A 513 4.98 -17.36 -60.55
CA VAL A 513 3.70 -17.89 -60.14
C VAL A 513 3.66 -18.08 -58.62
N TYR A 514 2.70 -17.48 -58.00
CA TYR A 514 2.50 -17.53 -56.56
C TYR A 514 1.16 -18.21 -56.21
N THR A 515 1.19 -19.02 -55.16
CA THR A 515 -0.02 -19.67 -54.64
C THR A 515 -0.29 -19.15 -53.23
N SER A 516 -1.53 -18.86 -52.92
CA SER A 516 -1.94 -18.47 -51.57
C SER A 516 -1.55 -19.54 -50.55
N SER A 517 -0.84 -19.15 -49.51
CA SER A 517 -0.43 -20.03 -48.39
C SER A 517 -1.14 -19.68 -47.12
N GLY A 518 -2.26 -18.94 -47.20
CA GLY A 518 -3.06 -18.54 -46.06
C GLY A 518 -2.78 -17.11 -45.58
N THR A 519 -2.89 -16.89 -44.28
CA THR A 519 -2.64 -15.59 -43.65
C THR A 519 -1.70 -15.74 -42.45
N THR A 520 -1.02 -14.67 -42.11
CA THR A 520 -0.31 -14.58 -40.79
C THR A 520 -1.34 -14.47 -39.67
N ALA A 521 -0.99 -14.87 -38.47
CA ALA A 521 -1.77 -14.49 -37.29
C ALA A 521 -1.53 -12.99 -36.97
N ALA A 522 -2.62 -12.28 -36.65
CA ALA A 522 -2.51 -10.94 -36.07
C ALA A 522 -1.81 -10.99 -34.73
N GLN A 523 -0.86 -10.10 -34.51
CA GLN A 523 -0.08 -10.01 -33.28
C GLN A 523 -0.71 -9.02 -32.31
N GLY A 524 -0.54 -9.27 -30.99
CA GLY A 524 -1.00 -8.39 -29.93
C GLY A 524 -0.35 -7.01 -30.01
N VAL A 525 -1.13 -5.97 -29.78
CA VAL A 525 -0.71 -4.56 -29.75
C VAL A 525 -0.20 -4.21 -28.36
N GLY A 526 0.81 -3.35 -28.29
CA GLY A 526 1.44 -2.89 -27.05
C GLY A 526 2.52 -3.84 -26.52
N ALA A 527 3.31 -3.36 -25.56
CA ALA A 527 4.39 -4.13 -24.97
C ALA A 527 3.86 -5.36 -24.21
N SER A 528 4.58 -6.48 -24.28
CA SER A 528 4.18 -7.75 -23.62
C SER A 528 4.32 -7.64 -22.11
N GLY A 529 3.20 -7.66 -21.42
CA GLY A 529 3.11 -7.55 -19.96
C GLY A 529 2.27 -6.34 -19.55
N TYR A 530 2.64 -5.16 -19.97
CA TYR A 530 1.94 -3.92 -19.70
C TYR A 530 1.97 -3.03 -20.95
N ALA A 531 0.90 -2.33 -21.26
CA ALA A 531 0.90 -1.38 -22.36
C ALA A 531 0.93 0.06 -21.83
N GLY A 532 1.70 0.92 -22.49
CA GLY A 532 1.80 2.33 -22.13
C GLY A 532 0.51 3.10 -22.36
N THR A 533 0.37 4.22 -21.69
CA THR A 533 -0.72 5.16 -21.90
C THR A 533 -0.60 5.73 -23.31
N SER A 534 -1.64 5.60 -24.13
CA SER A 534 -1.62 6.17 -25.48
C SER A 534 -1.79 7.68 -25.45
N ALA A 535 -1.28 8.37 -26.47
CA ALA A 535 -1.49 9.81 -26.62
C ALA A 535 -2.98 10.20 -26.69
N ALA A 536 -3.85 9.28 -27.14
CA ALA A 536 -5.29 9.49 -27.21
C ALA A 536 -5.99 9.37 -25.84
N THR A 537 -5.41 8.63 -24.90
CA THR A 537 -5.95 8.41 -23.56
C THR A 537 -5.21 9.18 -22.47
N ALA A 538 -4.06 9.77 -22.81
CA ALA A 538 -3.36 10.71 -21.94
C ALA A 538 -4.25 11.93 -21.67
N GLY A 539 -4.23 12.42 -20.45
CA GLY A 539 -5.10 13.53 -20.08
C GLY A 539 -4.94 13.97 -18.65
N LYS A 540 -5.57 15.11 -18.34
CA LYS A 540 -5.56 15.73 -17.01
C LYS A 540 -6.98 16.05 -16.60
N TYR A 541 -7.38 15.52 -15.45
CA TYR A 541 -8.76 15.58 -14.94
C TYR A 541 -8.76 16.17 -13.53
N SER A 542 -9.66 17.10 -13.26
CA SER A 542 -9.72 17.80 -11.97
C SER A 542 -11.11 17.73 -11.36
N GLN A 543 -11.13 17.65 -10.05
CA GLN A 543 -12.30 17.72 -9.21
C GLN A 543 -12.10 18.77 -8.12
N GLN A 544 -13.14 19.56 -7.82
CA GLN A 544 -13.13 20.54 -6.75
C GLN A 544 -14.25 20.26 -5.77
N ALA A 545 -13.95 20.47 -4.49
CA ALA A 545 -14.91 20.33 -3.41
C ALA A 545 -14.82 21.51 -2.45
N TYR A 546 -15.99 21.91 -1.91
CA TYR A 546 -16.13 22.89 -0.85
C TYR A 546 -16.86 22.21 0.30
N GLY A 547 -16.33 22.28 1.50
CA GLY A 547 -16.90 21.67 2.69
C GLY A 547 -17.09 22.69 3.80
N ALA A 548 -18.14 22.50 4.60
CA ALA A 548 -18.34 23.20 5.86
C ALA A 548 -18.85 22.22 6.91
N TYR A 549 -18.40 22.38 8.15
CA TYR A 549 -18.85 21.55 9.25
C TYR A 549 -19.12 22.36 10.51
N VAL A 550 -19.95 21.77 11.39
CA VAL A 550 -20.17 22.24 12.76
C VAL A 550 -20.16 21.00 13.68
N GLY A 551 -19.58 21.16 14.86
CA GLY A 551 -19.53 20.14 15.90
C GLY A 551 -19.81 20.75 17.27
N LEU A 552 -20.43 19.97 18.15
CA LEU A 552 -20.74 20.30 19.53
C LEU A 552 -20.26 19.15 20.42
N GLU A 553 -19.57 19.47 21.52
CA GLU A 553 -19.13 18.46 22.51
C GLU A 553 -19.18 19.07 23.90
N ALA A 554 -19.78 18.37 24.85
CA ALA A 554 -19.80 18.78 26.26
C ALA A 554 -19.91 17.59 27.20
N ASP A 555 -19.41 17.76 28.42
CA ASP A 555 -19.79 16.92 29.54
C ASP A 555 -21.04 17.55 30.16
N LEU A 556 -22.20 16.91 29.91
CA LEU A 556 -23.48 17.38 30.44
C LEU A 556 -23.54 17.24 31.95
N THR A 557 -22.92 16.17 32.46
CA THR A 557 -22.67 15.87 33.86
C THR A 557 -21.27 15.26 34.01
N ASP A 558 -20.75 15.11 35.22
CA ASP A 558 -19.45 14.40 35.47
C ASP A 558 -19.41 12.97 34.92
N ALA A 559 -20.61 12.37 34.67
CA ALA A 559 -20.73 11.02 34.18
C ALA A 559 -21.10 10.95 32.69
N LEU A 560 -21.63 12.00 32.07
CA LEU A 560 -22.18 11.93 30.70
C LEU A 560 -21.54 12.96 29.79
N THR A 561 -20.76 12.48 28.83
CA THR A 561 -20.25 13.25 27.71
C THR A 561 -21.10 13.00 26.47
N VAL A 562 -21.45 14.03 25.72
CA VAL A 562 -22.15 13.92 24.43
C VAL A 562 -21.43 14.74 23.37
N GLY A 563 -21.48 14.24 22.13
CA GLY A 563 -20.96 14.94 20.97
C GLY A 563 -21.90 14.78 19.77
N ALA A 564 -21.97 15.82 18.94
CA ALA A 564 -22.67 15.80 17.66
C ALA A 564 -21.89 16.58 16.62
N ALA A 565 -21.90 16.13 15.38
CA ALA A 565 -21.27 16.82 14.26
C ALA A 565 -22.13 16.69 12.99
N GLY A 566 -22.13 17.74 12.19
CA GLY A 566 -22.74 17.76 10.87
C GLY A 566 -21.80 18.41 9.85
N ARG A 567 -21.80 17.88 8.63
CA ARG A 567 -20.98 18.37 7.53
C ARG A 567 -21.74 18.36 6.22
N TYR A 568 -21.53 19.41 5.45
CA TYR A 568 -21.94 19.57 4.07
C TYR A 568 -20.72 19.65 3.16
N GLU A 569 -20.75 18.96 2.04
CA GLU A 569 -19.75 19.10 0.98
C GLU A 569 -20.44 19.20 -0.39
N HIS A 570 -19.90 20.06 -1.25
CA HIS A 570 -20.32 20.21 -2.64
C HIS A 570 -19.15 19.89 -3.56
N TYR A 571 -19.37 19.00 -4.52
CA TYR A 571 -18.43 18.60 -5.55
C TYR A 571 -18.91 19.02 -6.92
N ASN A 572 -18.02 19.59 -7.73
CA ASN A 572 -18.35 19.99 -9.09
C ASN A 572 -18.66 18.82 -10.04
N THR A 573 -18.42 17.58 -9.63
CA THR A 573 -18.58 16.37 -10.46
C THR A 573 -19.87 15.61 -10.19
N PHE A 574 -20.36 15.54 -8.96
CA PHE A 574 -21.55 14.77 -8.57
C PHE A 574 -22.50 15.51 -7.61
N GLY A 575 -22.23 16.78 -7.24
CA GLY A 575 -23.10 17.59 -6.40
C GLY A 575 -22.88 17.41 -4.92
N ASP A 576 -23.96 17.34 -4.15
CA ASP A 576 -23.99 17.54 -2.72
C ASP A 576 -23.89 16.26 -1.89
N ALA A 577 -23.22 16.35 -0.75
CA ALA A 577 -23.16 15.31 0.27
C ALA A 577 -23.41 15.91 1.66
N TRP A 578 -24.34 15.31 2.41
CA TRP A 578 -24.64 15.64 3.80
C TRP A 578 -24.37 14.45 4.69
N VAL A 579 -23.65 14.67 5.77
CA VAL A 579 -23.35 13.65 6.76
C VAL A 579 -23.47 14.20 8.17
N GLY A 580 -23.79 13.32 9.11
CA GLY A 580 -23.90 13.66 10.52
C GLY A 580 -23.45 12.51 11.40
N LYS A 581 -23.07 12.84 12.64
CA LYS A 581 -22.64 11.89 13.66
C LYS A 581 -23.11 12.36 15.03
N VAL A 582 -23.49 11.40 15.86
CA VAL A 582 -23.74 11.62 17.29
C VAL A 582 -22.97 10.52 18.05
N ASN A 583 -22.34 10.90 19.16
CA ASN A 583 -21.69 9.99 20.07
C ASN A 583 -21.93 10.38 21.53
N ALA A 584 -21.79 9.41 22.42
CA ALA A 584 -21.88 9.62 23.86
C ALA A 584 -20.94 8.67 24.60
N LEU A 585 -20.48 9.11 25.76
CA LEU A 585 -19.78 8.32 26.77
C LEU A 585 -20.53 8.48 28.09
N TYR A 586 -20.81 7.35 28.74
CA TYR A 586 -21.40 7.35 30.07
C TYR A 586 -20.54 6.57 31.05
N LYS A 587 -20.06 7.25 32.10
CA LYS A 587 -19.25 6.70 33.16
C LYS A 587 -20.18 6.05 34.19
N LEU A 588 -20.25 4.71 34.19
CA LEU A 588 -21.07 3.94 35.10
C LEU A 588 -20.47 3.87 36.52
N ALA A 589 -19.15 3.77 36.60
CA ALA A 589 -18.35 3.73 37.81
C ALA A 589 -16.92 4.18 37.44
N ASP A 590 -16.06 4.41 38.44
CA ASP A 590 -14.69 4.84 38.20
C ASP A 590 -13.89 3.90 37.29
N ALA A 591 -14.20 2.60 37.34
CA ALA A 591 -13.52 1.57 36.54
C ALA A 591 -14.29 1.17 35.28
N VAL A 592 -15.49 1.72 35.01
CA VAL A 592 -16.37 1.24 33.93
C VAL A 592 -17.05 2.39 33.20
N SER A 593 -16.79 2.51 31.92
CA SER A 593 -17.50 3.46 31.05
C SER A 593 -18.11 2.74 29.84
N ILE A 594 -19.25 3.22 29.35
CA ILE A 594 -19.91 2.76 28.13
C ILE A 594 -19.89 3.91 27.13
N ARG A 595 -19.58 3.62 25.86
CA ARG A 595 -19.66 4.58 24.77
C ARG A 595 -20.46 4.04 23.61
N GLY A 596 -21.10 4.99 22.86
CA GLY A 596 -21.85 4.63 21.68
C GLY A 596 -21.81 5.72 20.63
N SER A 597 -21.91 5.33 19.36
CA SER A 597 -21.94 6.27 18.24
C SER A 597 -22.83 5.79 17.11
N ILE A 598 -23.44 6.74 16.41
CA ILE A 598 -24.12 6.54 15.14
C ILE A 598 -23.76 7.69 14.21
N GLY A 599 -23.43 7.37 12.95
CA GLY A 599 -23.09 8.39 11.97
C GLY A 599 -23.27 7.90 10.54
N THR A 600 -23.34 8.85 9.64
CA THR A 600 -23.31 8.63 8.20
C THR A 600 -21.96 9.07 7.63
N GLY A 601 -21.55 8.45 6.54
CA GLY A 601 -20.30 8.78 5.87
C GLY A 601 -20.43 8.64 4.36
N PHE A 602 -19.46 9.15 3.65
CA PHE A 602 -19.35 8.95 2.21
C PHE A 602 -17.88 8.92 1.75
N HIS A 603 -17.68 8.30 0.59
CA HIS A 603 -16.44 8.36 -0.18
C HIS A 603 -16.75 8.91 -1.57
N ALA A 604 -16.04 9.95 -1.96
CA ALA A 604 -16.17 10.59 -3.27
C ALA A 604 -15.39 9.80 -4.34
N PRO A 605 -15.98 9.47 -5.49
CA PRO A 605 -15.21 8.95 -6.61
C PRO A 605 -14.05 9.89 -6.92
N SER A 606 -12.84 9.36 -7.00
CA SER A 606 -11.68 10.18 -7.32
C SER A 606 -11.63 10.52 -8.82
N PRO A 607 -10.92 11.59 -9.23
CA PRO A 607 -10.65 11.86 -10.64
C PRO A 607 -9.95 10.69 -11.33
N GLY A 608 -9.10 9.95 -10.61
CA GLY A 608 -8.44 8.74 -11.11
C GLY A 608 -9.43 7.61 -11.39
N GLN A 609 -10.30 7.26 -10.44
CA GLN A 609 -11.31 6.21 -10.63
C GLN A 609 -12.26 6.51 -11.80
N SER A 610 -12.59 7.78 -12.00
CA SER A 610 -13.50 8.19 -13.07
C SER A 610 -12.85 8.23 -14.46
N ASN A 611 -11.51 8.39 -14.55
CA ASN A 611 -10.85 8.73 -15.80
C ASN A 611 -9.64 7.84 -16.17
N VAL A 612 -9.27 6.88 -15.32
CA VAL A 612 -8.14 5.99 -15.60
C VAL A 612 -8.39 5.14 -16.85
N SER A 613 -7.39 5.08 -17.72
CA SER A 613 -7.37 4.22 -18.90
C SER A 613 -6.09 3.41 -18.89
N ILE A 614 -6.19 2.10 -18.74
CA ILE A 614 -5.07 1.17 -18.70
C ILE A 614 -5.40 -0.04 -19.55
N VAL A 615 -4.49 -0.41 -20.45
CA VAL A 615 -4.57 -1.65 -21.23
C VAL A 615 -3.39 -2.52 -20.84
N THR A 616 -3.63 -3.76 -20.45
CA THR A 616 -2.63 -4.74 -20.06
C THR A 616 -2.75 -6.01 -20.86
N THR A 617 -1.73 -6.85 -20.87
CA THR A 617 -1.79 -8.16 -21.47
C THR A 617 -2.20 -9.19 -20.42
N ALA A 618 -3.38 -9.78 -20.54
CA ALA A 618 -3.84 -10.90 -19.73
C ALA A 618 -3.73 -12.23 -20.49
N PHE A 619 -3.44 -13.32 -19.78
CA PHE A 619 -3.48 -14.66 -20.36
C PHE A 619 -4.85 -15.30 -20.13
N VAL A 620 -5.65 -15.39 -21.18
CA VAL A 620 -6.97 -16.02 -21.15
C VAL A 620 -6.88 -17.35 -21.92
N ALA A 621 -7.19 -18.45 -21.26
CA ALA A 621 -7.06 -19.81 -21.82
C ALA A 621 -5.68 -20.09 -22.46
N GLY A 622 -4.61 -19.61 -21.82
CA GLY A 622 -3.22 -19.81 -22.27
C GLY A 622 -2.78 -18.92 -23.44
N LEU A 623 -3.62 -18.00 -23.91
CA LEU A 623 -3.31 -17.05 -24.97
C LEU A 623 -3.19 -15.63 -24.40
N ALA A 624 -2.17 -14.88 -24.81
CA ALA A 624 -2.01 -13.48 -24.48
C ALA A 624 -3.15 -12.66 -25.12
N ARG A 625 -3.91 -11.92 -24.32
CA ARG A 625 -5.03 -11.07 -24.73
C ARG A 625 -4.87 -9.69 -24.14
N GLN A 626 -5.33 -8.67 -24.84
CA GLN A 626 -5.38 -7.33 -24.28
C GLN A 626 -6.58 -7.21 -23.33
N SER A 627 -6.36 -6.68 -22.15
CA SER A 627 -7.39 -6.36 -21.17
C SER A 627 -7.35 -4.87 -20.91
N GLY A 628 -8.44 -4.14 -21.20
CA GLY A 628 -8.52 -2.69 -21.04
C GLY A 628 -9.48 -2.29 -19.93
N THR A 629 -9.05 -1.34 -19.07
CA THR A 629 -9.92 -0.60 -18.16
C THR A 629 -10.14 0.79 -18.76
N PHE A 630 -11.40 1.15 -18.95
CA PHE A 630 -11.79 2.37 -19.66
C PHE A 630 -12.58 3.31 -18.75
N PRO A 631 -12.39 4.64 -18.89
CA PRO A 631 -13.22 5.63 -18.20
C PRO A 631 -14.71 5.43 -18.49
N THR A 632 -15.56 5.62 -17.48
CA THR A 632 -17.01 5.38 -17.55
C THR A 632 -17.73 6.23 -18.58
N ASN A 633 -17.19 7.38 -18.95
CA ASN A 633 -17.74 8.31 -19.92
C ASN A 633 -17.34 8.00 -21.37
N THR A 634 -16.48 7.00 -21.62
CA THR A 634 -16.05 6.63 -22.97
C THR A 634 -17.11 5.83 -23.72
N ALA A 635 -17.11 5.92 -25.04
CA ALA A 635 -18.01 5.14 -25.92
C ALA A 635 -17.87 3.62 -25.70
N VAL A 636 -16.63 3.15 -25.43
CA VAL A 636 -16.33 1.74 -25.13
C VAL A 636 -17.03 1.30 -23.85
N ALA A 637 -16.85 2.02 -22.76
CA ALA A 637 -17.45 1.66 -21.48
C ALA A 637 -19.00 1.78 -21.53
N ARG A 638 -19.51 2.85 -22.15
CA ARG A 638 -20.97 3.05 -22.33
C ARG A 638 -21.62 1.94 -23.15
N TYR A 639 -20.91 1.41 -24.16
CA TYR A 639 -21.39 0.27 -24.95
C TYR A 639 -21.66 -0.97 -24.08
N TYR A 640 -20.82 -1.22 -23.07
CA TYR A 640 -21.00 -2.31 -22.10
C TYR A 640 -21.85 -1.92 -20.88
N GLY A 641 -22.48 -0.73 -20.87
CA GLY A 641 -23.45 -0.32 -19.87
C GLY A 641 -22.90 0.51 -18.72
N ALA A 642 -21.71 1.14 -18.87
CA ALA A 642 -21.18 2.06 -17.86
C ALA A 642 -22.10 3.25 -17.62
N THR A 643 -22.16 3.70 -16.37
CA THR A 643 -22.81 4.94 -15.92
C THR A 643 -21.82 5.79 -15.17
N ASP A 644 -22.11 7.07 -15.00
CA ASP A 644 -21.28 7.95 -14.18
C ASP A 644 -21.22 7.44 -12.74
N LEU A 645 -20.04 7.57 -12.11
CA LEU A 645 -19.86 7.15 -10.75
C LEU A 645 -20.58 8.09 -9.79
N THR A 646 -21.17 7.53 -8.76
CA THR A 646 -21.80 8.26 -7.66
C THR A 646 -21.06 7.98 -6.35
N PRO A 647 -21.18 8.85 -5.33
CA PRO A 647 -20.53 8.61 -4.05
C PRO A 647 -20.99 7.31 -3.39
N GLU A 648 -20.04 6.61 -2.82
CA GLU A 648 -20.34 5.57 -1.84
C GLU A 648 -20.92 6.24 -0.59
N LYS A 649 -21.89 5.60 0.06
CA LYS A 649 -22.54 6.11 1.27
C LYS A 649 -22.52 5.04 2.35
N SER A 650 -22.11 5.43 3.57
CA SER A 650 -22.11 4.51 4.72
C SER A 650 -23.08 4.97 5.83
N THR A 651 -23.49 3.97 6.63
CA THR A 651 -24.07 4.20 7.95
C THR A 651 -23.26 3.36 8.93
N ASN A 652 -22.73 4.01 9.94
CA ASN A 652 -21.82 3.42 10.92
C ASN A 652 -22.50 3.41 12.29
N TYR A 653 -22.39 2.30 13.01
CA TYR A 653 -22.88 2.07 14.38
C TYR A 653 -21.72 1.59 15.22
N GLY A 654 -21.56 2.13 16.43
CA GLY A 654 -20.56 1.73 17.41
C GLY A 654 -21.18 1.62 18.80
N LEU A 655 -20.76 0.60 19.56
CA LEU A 655 -21.08 0.45 20.96
C LEU A 655 -19.87 -0.19 21.66
N GLY A 656 -19.39 0.43 22.74
CA GLY A 656 -18.19 -0.04 23.41
C GLY A 656 -18.25 0.09 24.92
N VAL A 657 -17.36 -0.65 25.58
CA VAL A 657 -17.12 -0.62 27.01
C VAL A 657 -15.65 -0.39 27.27
N ILE A 658 -15.33 0.50 28.20
CA ILE A 658 -13.99 0.78 28.69
C ILE A 658 -13.93 0.28 30.13
N LEU A 659 -12.89 -0.50 30.45
CA LEU A 659 -12.66 -1.11 31.76
C LEU A 659 -11.26 -0.73 32.26
N GLU A 660 -11.18 -0.25 33.51
CA GLU A 660 -9.93 0.04 34.25
C GLU A 660 -9.93 -0.78 35.55
N PRO A 661 -9.82 -2.12 35.46
CA PRO A 661 -10.07 -3.01 36.59
C PRO A 661 -9.01 -2.93 37.71
N VAL A 662 -7.79 -2.62 37.33
CA VAL A 662 -6.66 -2.41 38.25
C VAL A 662 -5.75 -1.32 37.72
N LYS A 663 -4.96 -0.70 38.59
CA LYS A 663 -4.02 0.36 38.21
C LYS A 663 -3.09 -0.12 37.11
N GLY A 664 -2.97 0.71 36.05
CA GLY A 664 -2.11 0.44 34.90
C GLY A 664 -2.69 -0.54 33.88
N MET A 665 -3.95 -0.99 34.06
CA MET A 665 -4.65 -1.87 33.12
C MET A 665 -5.85 -1.15 32.51
N THR A 666 -5.92 -1.12 31.19
CA THR A 666 -7.05 -0.61 30.43
C THR A 666 -7.50 -1.66 29.44
N ILE A 667 -8.79 -1.92 29.35
CA ILE A 667 -9.41 -2.83 28.38
C ILE A 667 -10.54 -2.08 27.68
N THR A 668 -10.54 -2.05 26.35
CA THR A 668 -11.65 -1.55 25.55
C THR A 668 -12.26 -2.69 24.73
N VAL A 669 -13.57 -2.74 24.65
CA VAL A 669 -14.32 -3.68 23.82
C VAL A 669 -15.29 -2.87 22.98
N ASP A 670 -15.09 -2.80 21.68
CA ASP A 670 -15.87 -1.98 20.77
C ASP A 670 -16.50 -2.83 19.66
N GLY A 671 -17.84 -3.02 19.73
CA GLY A 671 -18.63 -3.59 18.65
C GLY A 671 -18.94 -2.54 17.59
N TYR A 672 -18.88 -2.92 16.30
CA TYR A 672 -19.15 -2.03 15.19
C TYR A 672 -19.95 -2.67 14.07
N ARG A 673 -20.67 -1.84 13.31
CA ARG A 673 -21.33 -2.22 12.06
C ARG A 673 -21.25 -1.07 11.08
N ILE A 674 -20.87 -1.38 9.84
CA ILE A 674 -20.73 -0.46 8.71
C ILE A 674 -21.58 -1.00 7.55
N ASP A 675 -22.68 -0.32 7.24
CA ASP A 675 -23.50 -0.61 6.06
C ASP A 675 -23.06 0.32 4.93
N LEU A 676 -22.40 -0.21 3.89
CA LEU A 676 -21.86 0.56 2.77
C LEU A 676 -22.69 0.31 1.50
N ARG A 677 -23.19 1.38 0.88
CA ARG A 677 -24.03 1.37 -0.34
C ARG A 677 -23.30 2.01 -1.49
N ASN A 678 -23.67 1.64 -2.72
CA ASN A 678 -23.07 2.15 -3.96
C ASN A 678 -21.55 1.94 -3.97
N ARG A 679 -21.07 0.82 -3.46
CA ARG A 679 -19.64 0.55 -3.40
C ARG A 679 -19.04 0.53 -4.80
N ILE A 680 -17.97 1.31 -4.99
CA ILE A 680 -17.23 1.41 -6.23
C ILE A 680 -16.34 0.18 -6.39
N GLY A 681 -16.35 -0.39 -7.57
CA GLY A 681 -15.51 -1.52 -7.93
C GLY A 681 -15.28 -1.53 -9.43
N VAL A 682 -14.37 -2.40 -9.87
CA VAL A 682 -14.12 -2.65 -11.29
C VAL A 682 -14.98 -3.83 -11.74
N THR A 683 -15.61 -3.72 -12.89
CA THR A 683 -16.44 -4.80 -13.45
C THR A 683 -15.63 -6.07 -13.70
N SER A 684 -16.31 -7.18 -13.82
CA SER A 684 -15.74 -8.36 -14.48
C SER A 684 -15.40 -8.03 -15.93
N PRO A 685 -14.41 -8.72 -16.52
CA PRO A 685 -14.05 -8.47 -17.89
C PRO A 685 -15.16 -8.93 -18.87
N PHE A 686 -15.56 -8.04 -19.78
CA PHE A 686 -16.38 -8.34 -20.93
C PHE A 686 -15.48 -8.77 -22.08
N THR A 687 -15.70 -9.95 -22.65
CA THR A 687 -14.92 -10.44 -23.79
C THR A 687 -15.42 -9.79 -25.08
N VAL A 688 -14.51 -9.15 -25.81
CA VAL A 688 -14.81 -8.48 -27.07
C VAL A 688 -15.09 -9.50 -28.18
N THR A 689 -16.28 -9.45 -28.77
CA THR A 689 -16.69 -10.30 -29.89
C THR A 689 -16.47 -9.61 -31.25
N ALA A 690 -16.61 -10.36 -32.35
CA ALA A 690 -16.56 -9.77 -33.68
C ALA A 690 -17.71 -8.78 -33.90
N ALA A 691 -18.90 -9.04 -33.34
CA ALA A 691 -20.02 -8.12 -33.37
C ALA A 691 -19.74 -6.80 -32.62
N ASP A 692 -19.07 -6.88 -31.46
CA ASP A 692 -18.67 -5.69 -30.69
C ASP A 692 -17.69 -4.82 -31.49
N LEU A 693 -16.70 -5.44 -32.16
CA LEU A 693 -15.73 -4.71 -33.00
C LEU A 693 -16.43 -4.02 -34.20
N ALA A 694 -17.42 -4.66 -34.77
CA ALA A 694 -18.20 -4.06 -35.85
C ALA A 694 -19.10 -2.91 -35.39
N ALA A 695 -19.65 -3.04 -34.16
CA ALA A 695 -20.54 -2.03 -33.55
C ALA A 695 -19.77 -0.84 -32.94
N GLN A 696 -18.54 -1.08 -32.42
CA GLN A 696 -17.73 -0.08 -31.72
C GLN A 696 -16.27 -0.11 -32.16
N PRO A 697 -15.88 0.68 -33.17
CA PRO A 697 -14.51 0.72 -33.71
C PRO A 697 -13.45 1.12 -32.66
N ALA A 698 -13.83 1.83 -31.60
CA ALA A 698 -12.94 2.16 -30.50
C ALA A 698 -12.41 0.93 -29.72
N LEU A 699 -12.99 -0.26 -29.94
CA LEU A 699 -12.51 -1.53 -29.40
C LEU A 699 -11.34 -2.15 -30.19
N LEU A 700 -10.97 -1.60 -31.34
CA LEU A 700 -9.87 -2.13 -32.15
C LEU A 700 -8.53 -2.31 -31.38
N PRO A 701 -8.11 -1.39 -30.50
CA PRO A 701 -6.90 -1.59 -29.69
C PRO A 701 -7.00 -2.79 -28.72
N VAL A 702 -8.19 -3.11 -28.24
CA VAL A 702 -8.42 -4.27 -27.36
C VAL A 702 -8.39 -5.56 -28.18
N GLY A 703 -9.00 -5.54 -29.35
CA GLY A 703 -9.01 -6.64 -30.31
C GLY A 703 -10.01 -7.75 -30.00
N LEU A 704 -10.17 -8.65 -30.96
CA LEU A 704 -11.06 -9.82 -30.85
C LEU A 704 -10.60 -10.74 -29.70
N ASN A 705 -11.55 -11.16 -28.86
CA ASN A 705 -11.33 -11.94 -27.64
C ASN A 705 -10.49 -11.22 -26.57
N GLY A 706 -10.21 -9.93 -26.73
CA GLY A 706 -9.69 -9.08 -25.67
C GLY A 706 -10.78 -8.78 -24.63
N GLN A 707 -10.42 -8.05 -23.57
CA GLN A 707 -11.31 -7.82 -22.43
C GLN A 707 -11.49 -6.32 -22.16
N VAL A 708 -12.71 -5.94 -21.79
CA VAL A 708 -13.07 -4.58 -21.40
C VAL A 708 -13.58 -4.58 -19.97
N GLN A 709 -13.09 -3.64 -19.17
CA GLN A 709 -13.56 -3.39 -17.82
C GLN A 709 -13.80 -1.89 -17.64
N TYR A 710 -14.60 -1.53 -16.64
CA TYR A 710 -14.82 -0.15 -16.23
C TYR A 710 -15.22 -0.07 -14.76
N PHE A 711 -15.13 1.10 -14.16
CA PHE A 711 -15.61 1.33 -12.81
C PHE A 711 -17.13 1.42 -12.73
N THR A 712 -17.71 0.89 -11.66
CA THR A 712 -19.16 0.90 -11.44
C THR A 712 -19.49 0.93 -9.95
N ASN A 713 -20.64 1.50 -9.58
CA ASN A 713 -21.23 1.34 -8.25
C ASN A 713 -21.97 -0.02 -8.17
N GLY A 714 -21.21 -1.10 -8.08
CA GLY A 714 -21.66 -2.47 -8.40
C GLY A 714 -22.32 -3.24 -7.26
N PHE A 715 -22.12 -2.88 -5.97
CA PHE A 715 -22.57 -3.70 -4.85
C PHE A 715 -22.74 -2.95 -3.53
N LYS A 716 -23.37 -3.63 -2.57
CA LYS A 716 -23.55 -3.15 -1.18
C LYS A 716 -22.95 -4.17 -0.24
N THR A 717 -22.25 -3.68 0.79
CA THR A 717 -21.68 -4.55 1.82
C THR A 717 -22.15 -4.14 3.21
N ARG A 718 -22.15 -5.12 4.10
CA ARG A 718 -22.25 -4.94 5.54
C ARG A 718 -21.01 -5.54 6.17
N THR A 719 -20.26 -4.72 6.89
CA THR A 719 -19.13 -5.17 7.71
C THR A 719 -19.51 -5.00 9.17
N GLN A 720 -19.33 -6.03 9.97
CA GLN A 720 -19.58 -6.00 11.42
C GLN A 720 -18.48 -6.73 12.15
N GLY A 721 -18.21 -6.29 13.37
CA GLY A 721 -17.15 -6.92 14.14
C GLY A 721 -17.05 -6.41 15.57
N VAL A 722 -16.02 -6.89 16.24
CA VAL A 722 -15.64 -6.50 17.60
C VAL A 722 -14.14 -6.31 17.66
N ASP A 723 -13.71 -5.16 18.18
CA ASP A 723 -12.33 -4.89 18.55
C ASP A 723 -12.17 -4.99 20.06
N VAL A 724 -11.19 -5.74 20.54
CA VAL A 724 -10.78 -5.76 21.94
C VAL A 724 -9.34 -5.31 22.02
N VAL A 725 -9.06 -4.27 22.77
CA VAL A 725 -7.71 -3.80 23.04
C VAL A 725 -7.50 -3.75 24.55
N GLY A 726 -6.49 -4.46 25.03
CA GLY A 726 -6.11 -4.49 26.44
C GLY A 726 -4.64 -4.14 26.59
N THR A 727 -4.32 -3.26 27.51
CA THR A 727 -2.94 -2.95 27.89
C THR A 727 -2.80 -3.09 29.40
N TRP A 728 -1.69 -3.62 29.86
CA TRP A 728 -1.37 -3.71 31.26
C TRP A 728 0.10 -3.46 31.50
N ARG A 729 0.40 -2.41 32.27
CA ARG A 729 1.75 -2.06 32.73
C ARG A 729 1.86 -2.41 34.21
N THR A 730 2.81 -3.27 34.53
CA THR A 730 3.05 -3.72 35.91
C THR A 730 4.53 -3.91 36.15
N ARG A 731 4.88 -4.19 37.41
CA ARG A 731 6.26 -4.51 37.82
C ARG A 731 6.28 -5.86 38.52
N LEU A 732 7.28 -6.66 38.18
CA LEU A 732 7.59 -7.89 38.89
C LEU A 732 9.00 -7.74 39.46
N ARG A 733 9.10 -7.45 40.78
CA ARG A 733 10.34 -7.03 41.43
C ARG A 733 10.87 -5.75 40.74
N GLU A 734 12.09 -5.77 40.22
CA GLU A 734 12.75 -4.64 39.55
C GLU A 734 12.36 -4.58 38.04
N ALA A 735 11.90 -5.67 37.49
CA ALA A 735 11.55 -5.73 36.07
C ALA A 735 10.20 -5.05 35.76
N GLN A 736 10.15 -4.24 34.73
CA GLN A 736 8.93 -3.70 34.16
C GLN A 736 8.34 -4.71 33.16
N LEU A 737 7.04 -4.93 33.24
CA LEU A 737 6.29 -5.80 32.35
C LEU A 737 5.19 -5.00 31.66
N ASN A 738 5.21 -4.96 30.35
CA ASN A 738 4.16 -4.36 29.54
C ASN A 738 3.50 -5.45 28.70
N PHE A 739 2.22 -5.67 28.92
CA PHE A 739 1.39 -6.57 28.13
C PHE A 739 0.45 -5.76 27.25
N SER A 740 0.28 -6.18 26.01
CA SER A 740 -0.79 -5.69 25.15
C SER A 740 -1.44 -6.85 24.41
N LEU A 741 -2.77 -6.83 24.37
CA LEU A 741 -3.60 -7.75 23.62
C LEU A 741 -4.49 -6.94 22.71
N ALA A 742 -4.43 -7.22 21.41
CA ALA A 742 -5.34 -6.65 20.44
C ALA A 742 -6.02 -7.79 19.66
N TYR A 743 -7.34 -7.85 19.72
CA TYR A 743 -8.16 -8.82 19.00
C TYR A 743 -9.14 -8.08 18.10
N ASN A 744 -9.29 -8.55 16.87
CA ASN A 744 -10.31 -8.12 15.94
C ASN A 744 -11.09 -9.32 15.42
N PHE A 745 -12.41 -9.26 15.57
CA PHE A 745 -13.34 -10.05 14.77
C PHE A 745 -13.95 -9.15 13.71
N ASN A 746 -13.92 -9.59 12.45
CA ASN A 746 -14.45 -8.83 11.31
C ASN A 746 -15.16 -9.75 10.33
N ASP A 747 -16.42 -9.49 10.04
CA ASP A 747 -17.23 -10.25 9.08
C ASP A 747 -17.88 -9.29 8.08
N THR A 748 -17.46 -9.37 6.82
CA THR A 748 -18.03 -8.61 5.71
C THR A 748 -18.97 -9.51 4.91
N LYS A 749 -20.18 -9.02 4.63
CA LYS A 749 -21.19 -9.66 3.78
C LYS A 749 -21.56 -8.76 2.62
N VAL A 750 -21.65 -9.34 1.43
CA VAL A 750 -22.24 -8.68 0.26
C VAL A 750 -23.76 -8.81 0.38
N VAL A 751 -24.43 -7.71 0.65
CA VAL A 751 -25.90 -7.67 0.86
C VAL A 751 -26.65 -7.69 -0.48
N SER A 752 -26.10 -7.03 -1.47
CA SER A 752 -26.60 -7.09 -2.85
C SER A 752 -25.49 -6.73 -3.84
N SER A 753 -25.56 -7.32 -5.03
CA SER A 753 -24.62 -7.05 -6.12
C SER A 753 -25.30 -7.10 -7.48
N ASN A 754 -24.74 -6.36 -8.43
CA ASN A 754 -25.07 -6.52 -9.83
C ASN A 754 -24.18 -7.62 -10.43
N THR A 755 -24.67 -8.85 -10.39
CA THR A 755 -23.93 -10.05 -10.84
C THR A 755 -23.65 -10.08 -12.36
N ARG A 756 -24.24 -9.16 -13.13
CA ARG A 756 -23.90 -9.00 -14.56
C ARG A 756 -22.55 -8.33 -14.76
N VAL A 757 -22.12 -7.50 -13.80
CA VAL A 757 -20.89 -6.70 -13.89
C VAL A 757 -19.86 -7.03 -12.81
N ILE A 758 -20.25 -7.68 -11.71
CA ILE A 758 -19.35 -8.11 -10.62
C ILE A 758 -19.36 -9.64 -10.55
N SER A 759 -18.19 -10.26 -10.68
CA SER A 759 -18.08 -11.73 -10.67
C SER A 759 -18.29 -12.34 -9.28
N ALA A 760 -18.69 -13.61 -9.25
CA ALA A 760 -18.77 -14.38 -8.02
C ALA A 760 -17.43 -14.44 -7.28
N ALA A 761 -16.30 -14.54 -8.00
CA ALA A 761 -14.96 -14.54 -7.41
C ALA A 761 -14.66 -13.23 -6.66
N GLN A 762 -15.00 -12.08 -7.24
CA GLN A 762 -14.83 -10.78 -6.55
C GLN A 762 -15.69 -10.67 -5.29
N LEU A 763 -16.91 -11.22 -5.31
CA LEU A 763 -17.79 -11.21 -4.15
C LEU A 763 -17.25 -12.13 -3.04
N ILE A 764 -16.72 -13.29 -3.39
CA ILE A 764 -16.10 -14.23 -2.45
C ILE A 764 -14.89 -13.59 -1.78
N ASP A 765 -14.00 -12.95 -2.55
CA ASP A 765 -12.83 -12.28 -2.00
C ASP A 765 -13.23 -11.10 -1.10
N ALA A 766 -14.22 -10.32 -1.49
CA ALA A 766 -14.72 -9.21 -0.66
C ALA A 766 -15.23 -9.68 0.71
N GLU A 767 -15.75 -10.92 0.82
CA GLU A 767 -16.27 -11.50 2.06
C GLU A 767 -15.25 -12.32 2.85
N ASN A 768 -14.21 -12.89 2.21
CA ASN A 768 -13.43 -13.97 2.80
C ASN A 768 -11.90 -13.83 2.72
N LEU A 769 -11.38 -12.85 1.99
CA LEU A 769 -9.93 -12.69 1.80
C LEU A 769 -9.24 -12.18 3.07
N ALA A 770 -9.89 -11.28 3.82
CA ALA A 770 -9.39 -10.87 5.13
C ALA A 770 -9.71 -11.95 6.18
N PRO A 771 -8.75 -12.33 7.05
CA PRO A 771 -9.02 -13.22 8.17
C PRO A 771 -10.12 -12.64 9.06
N LYS A 772 -11.12 -13.47 9.42
CA LYS A 772 -12.22 -13.03 10.29
C LYS A 772 -11.80 -12.79 11.73
N HIS A 773 -10.82 -13.54 12.21
CA HIS A 773 -10.27 -13.39 13.55
C HIS A 773 -8.78 -13.12 13.45
N ARG A 774 -8.35 -12.09 14.12
CA ARG A 774 -6.96 -11.74 14.29
C ARG A 774 -6.65 -11.39 15.73
N VAL A 775 -5.53 -11.93 16.26
CA VAL A 775 -5.02 -11.60 17.59
C VAL A 775 -3.57 -11.15 17.44
N VAL A 776 -3.22 -10.11 18.16
CA VAL A 776 -1.84 -9.71 18.42
C VAL A 776 -1.66 -9.66 19.93
N PHE A 777 -0.83 -10.51 20.46
CA PHE A 777 -0.43 -10.47 21.86
C PHE A 777 1.05 -10.11 21.94
N ASN A 778 1.38 -9.05 22.67
CA ASN A 778 2.75 -8.59 22.83
C ASN A 778 3.08 -8.50 24.32
N THR A 779 4.26 -8.97 24.67
CA THR A 779 4.84 -8.79 26.00
C THR A 779 6.23 -8.22 25.87
N ASN A 780 6.49 -7.15 26.60
CA ASN A 780 7.80 -6.57 26.74
C ASN A 780 8.23 -6.63 28.21
N TRP A 781 9.34 -7.31 28.44
CA TRP A 781 10.00 -7.37 29.72
C TRP A 781 11.25 -6.53 29.67
N SER A 782 11.43 -5.62 30.62
CA SER A 782 12.65 -4.79 30.71
C SER A 782 13.18 -4.78 32.14
N LEU A 783 14.47 -5.01 32.26
CA LEU A 783 15.23 -5.00 33.50
C LEU A 783 16.52 -4.23 33.27
N ASP A 784 16.67 -3.10 33.95
CA ASP A 784 17.77 -2.17 33.71
C ASP A 784 17.94 -1.87 32.21
N ASN A 785 19.10 -2.20 31.68
CA ASN A 785 19.45 -1.96 30.28
C ASN A 785 19.06 -3.09 29.32
N LEU A 786 18.47 -4.17 29.82
CA LEU A 786 18.07 -5.33 29.03
C LEU A 786 16.56 -5.29 28.78
N SER A 787 16.16 -5.48 27.53
CA SER A 787 14.76 -5.66 27.15
C SER A 787 14.58 -6.92 26.32
N PHE A 788 13.51 -7.65 26.57
CA PHE A 788 13.08 -8.80 25.78
C PHE A 788 11.63 -8.63 25.37
N ASN A 789 11.37 -8.71 24.08
CA ASN A 789 10.04 -8.59 23.48
C ASN A 789 9.65 -9.90 22.82
N VAL A 790 8.43 -10.35 23.08
CA VAL A 790 7.78 -11.48 22.41
C VAL A 790 6.45 -11.02 21.89
N ARG A 791 6.19 -11.30 20.62
CA ARG A 791 4.90 -11.03 19.99
C ARG A 791 4.38 -12.28 19.33
N GLU A 792 3.12 -12.62 19.63
CA GLU A 792 2.35 -13.66 19.00
C GLU A 792 1.27 -13.06 18.12
N ASN A 793 1.25 -13.43 16.85
CA ASN A 793 0.21 -13.07 15.89
C ASN A 793 -0.58 -14.32 15.52
N TYR A 794 -1.89 -14.27 15.69
CA TYR A 794 -2.82 -15.28 15.18
C TYR A 794 -3.62 -14.74 14.02
N TYR A 795 -3.70 -15.49 12.95
CA TYR A 795 -4.52 -15.24 11.78
C TYR A 795 -5.44 -16.43 11.57
N SER A 796 -6.76 -16.20 11.58
CA SER A 796 -7.71 -17.26 11.23
C SER A 796 -7.58 -17.64 9.75
N SER A 797 -8.20 -18.77 9.38
CA SER A 797 -8.30 -19.17 7.98
C SER A 797 -8.98 -18.09 7.13
N PHE A 798 -8.56 -17.99 5.87
CA PHE A 798 -9.16 -17.14 4.86
C PHE A 798 -9.44 -17.94 3.58
N THR A 799 -10.26 -17.38 2.68
CA THR A 799 -10.54 -17.99 1.38
C THR A 799 -10.21 -17.00 0.29
N SER A 800 -9.49 -17.45 -0.73
CA SER A 800 -9.25 -16.69 -1.95
C SER A 800 -9.88 -17.40 -3.15
N ALA A 801 -10.57 -16.64 -3.97
CA ALA A 801 -11.16 -17.09 -5.22
C ALA A 801 -10.40 -16.56 -6.42
N GLN A 802 -9.81 -15.37 -6.32
CA GLN A 802 -9.20 -14.69 -7.46
C GLN A 802 -7.78 -15.12 -7.78
N ASP A 803 -7.08 -15.78 -6.85
CA ASP A 803 -5.73 -16.30 -7.08
C ASP A 803 -5.67 -17.36 -8.21
N TYR A 804 -6.80 -17.84 -8.67
CA TYR A 804 -6.90 -18.97 -9.57
C TYR A 804 -7.29 -18.61 -11.01
N GLY A 805 -7.31 -17.33 -11.34
CA GLY A 805 -7.61 -16.89 -12.70
C GLY A 805 -9.09 -16.59 -12.94
N GLN A 806 -9.40 -16.22 -14.16
CA GLN A 806 -10.52 -15.38 -14.52
C GLN A 806 -11.69 -16.13 -15.15
N THR A 807 -11.82 -17.41 -14.91
CA THR A 807 -12.88 -18.21 -15.55
C THR A 807 -14.09 -18.40 -14.63
N ASN A 808 -15.29 -18.38 -15.19
CA ASN A 808 -16.51 -18.76 -14.51
C ASN A 808 -16.34 -20.16 -13.90
N GLY A 809 -16.63 -20.32 -12.60
CA GLY A 809 -16.47 -21.58 -11.90
C GLY A 809 -15.11 -21.81 -11.26
N VAL A 810 -14.36 -20.76 -10.98
CA VAL A 810 -13.08 -20.81 -10.27
C VAL A 810 -13.24 -21.51 -8.91
N PRO A 811 -12.42 -22.50 -8.61
CA PRO A 811 -12.45 -23.16 -7.32
C PRO A 811 -11.92 -22.22 -6.24
N ASN A 812 -12.65 -22.10 -5.14
CA ASN A 812 -12.19 -21.39 -3.95
C ASN A 812 -11.25 -22.30 -3.17
N GLN A 813 -10.13 -21.78 -2.70
CA GLN A 813 -9.32 -22.47 -1.72
C GLN A 813 -9.38 -21.76 -0.38
N ARG A 814 -9.63 -22.54 0.67
CA ARG A 814 -9.47 -22.12 2.04
C ARG A 814 -8.05 -22.40 2.50
N PHE A 815 -7.37 -21.37 2.98
CA PHE A 815 -6.05 -21.44 3.60
C PHE A 815 -6.21 -21.50 5.13
N GLY A 816 -5.46 -22.39 5.78
CA GLY A 816 -5.56 -22.64 7.22
C GLY A 816 -5.15 -21.46 8.09
N ALA A 817 -5.55 -21.52 9.34
CA ALA A 817 -5.11 -20.58 10.35
C ALA A 817 -3.63 -20.75 10.67
N LYS A 818 -2.94 -19.63 10.99
CA LYS A 818 -1.53 -19.61 11.32
C LYS A 818 -1.22 -18.76 12.54
N PHE A 819 -0.15 -19.15 13.24
CA PHE A 819 0.48 -18.35 14.29
C PHE A 819 1.88 -17.94 13.79
N THR A 820 2.26 -16.70 14.05
CA THR A 820 3.64 -16.26 13.83
C THR A 820 4.17 -15.62 15.10
N THR A 821 5.39 -15.99 15.47
CA THR A 821 6.08 -15.50 16.67
C THR A 821 7.19 -14.57 16.26
N ASP A 822 7.21 -13.35 16.82
CA ASP A 822 8.35 -12.43 16.67
C ASP A 822 9.08 -12.33 18.01
N LEU A 823 10.41 -12.29 17.97
CA LEU A 823 11.30 -12.19 19.13
C LEU A 823 12.29 -11.04 18.93
N GLU A 824 12.54 -10.26 19.98
CA GLU A 824 13.63 -9.29 19.99
C GLU A 824 14.27 -9.25 21.38
N LEU A 825 15.61 -9.31 21.41
CA LEU A 825 16.42 -9.04 22.58
C LEU A 825 17.22 -7.77 22.32
N SER A 826 17.16 -6.80 23.23
CA SER A 826 17.92 -5.56 23.12
C SER A 826 18.65 -5.23 24.42
N TYR A 827 19.84 -4.62 24.27
CA TYR A 827 20.67 -4.16 25.37
C TYR A 827 21.14 -2.74 25.10
N THR A 828 20.95 -1.85 26.09
CA THR A 828 21.41 -0.45 26.05
C THR A 828 22.73 -0.33 26.83
N PHE A 829 23.76 0.20 26.20
CA PHE A 829 25.05 0.45 26.82
C PHE A 829 25.44 1.93 26.69
N ALA A 830 26.20 2.41 27.69
CA ALA A 830 26.59 3.82 27.80
C ALA A 830 25.39 4.79 27.62
N ASP A 831 24.19 4.39 28.06
CA ASP A 831 22.92 5.13 28.07
C ASP A 831 22.42 5.66 26.71
N HIS A 832 23.23 5.52 25.69
CA HIS A 832 22.98 6.08 24.34
C HIS A 832 22.87 5.04 23.24
N PHE A 833 23.45 3.86 23.39
CA PHE A 833 23.57 2.87 22.35
C PHE A 833 22.72 1.65 22.66
N THR A 834 21.70 1.40 21.87
CA THR A 834 20.88 0.19 22.00
C THR A 834 21.15 -0.75 20.83
N LEU A 835 21.67 -1.93 21.13
CA LEU A 835 21.82 -3.02 20.16
C LEU A 835 20.65 -4.00 20.33
N ALA A 836 19.94 -4.29 19.27
CA ALA A 836 18.88 -5.27 19.23
C ALA A 836 19.20 -6.38 18.21
N VAL A 837 18.87 -7.61 18.57
CA VAL A 837 18.86 -8.77 17.68
C VAL A 837 17.50 -9.42 17.76
N GLY A 838 16.91 -9.69 16.62
CA GLY A 838 15.54 -10.20 16.56
C GLY A 838 15.25 -11.08 15.38
N ALA A 839 14.09 -11.72 15.43
CA ALA A 839 13.51 -12.47 14.34
C ALA A 839 12.02 -12.19 14.22
N GLN A 840 11.58 -11.92 13.01
CA GLN A 840 10.15 -11.93 12.64
C GLN A 840 9.79 -13.33 12.19
N ASN A 841 8.58 -13.77 12.55
CA ASN A 841 8.11 -15.10 12.20
C ASN A 841 9.18 -16.17 12.49
N PHE A 842 9.64 -16.20 13.74
CA PHE A 842 10.75 -17.05 14.21
C PHE A 842 10.55 -18.54 13.89
N THR A 843 9.29 -18.99 13.81
CA THR A 843 8.91 -20.37 13.49
C THR A 843 8.89 -20.67 11.99
N ASP A 844 9.22 -19.72 11.11
CA ASP A 844 9.20 -19.84 9.63
C ASP A 844 7.83 -20.26 9.07
N GLU A 845 6.74 -19.80 9.66
CA GLU A 845 5.40 -20.10 9.18
C GLU A 845 5.14 -19.51 7.80
N ARG A 846 4.45 -20.27 6.95
CA ARG A 846 4.07 -19.87 5.59
C ARG A 846 2.61 -20.20 5.31
N PRO A 847 1.96 -19.52 4.36
CA PRO A 847 0.64 -19.91 3.91
C PRO A 847 0.61 -21.35 3.40
N ASP A 848 -0.56 -21.98 3.47
CA ASP A 848 -0.74 -23.29 2.85
C ASP A 848 -0.46 -23.19 1.34
N ARG A 849 0.06 -24.27 0.78
CA ARG A 849 0.32 -24.36 -0.65
C ARG A 849 -0.98 -24.48 -1.44
N LEU A 850 -0.91 -24.08 -2.69
CA LEU A 850 -1.99 -24.28 -3.65
C LEU A 850 -2.30 -25.78 -3.77
N ALA A 851 -3.58 -26.12 -3.70
CA ALA A 851 -4.05 -27.48 -3.93
C ALA A 851 -4.29 -27.73 -5.43
N PRO A 852 -4.00 -28.95 -5.95
CA PRO A 852 -4.31 -29.27 -7.33
C PRO A 852 -5.82 -29.29 -7.57
N THR A 853 -6.22 -28.69 -8.68
CA THR A 853 -7.60 -28.66 -9.16
C THR A 853 -7.60 -28.91 -10.67
N ALA A 854 -8.79 -29.03 -11.29
CA ALA A 854 -8.90 -29.13 -12.74
C ALA A 854 -8.36 -27.88 -13.48
N THR A 855 -8.42 -26.73 -12.82
CA THR A 855 -7.94 -25.44 -13.39
C THR A 855 -6.53 -25.06 -12.94
N ILE A 856 -6.03 -25.67 -11.85
CA ILE A 856 -4.69 -25.48 -11.29
C ILE A 856 -4.01 -26.83 -11.13
N PRO A 857 -3.47 -27.39 -12.22
CA PRO A 857 -2.69 -28.61 -12.12
C PRO A 857 -1.34 -28.32 -11.43
N ILE A 858 -1.00 -29.16 -10.46
CA ILE A 858 0.33 -29.16 -9.83
C ILE A 858 1.20 -30.15 -10.58
N TYR A 859 2.33 -29.70 -11.08
CA TYR A 859 3.23 -30.49 -11.89
C TYR A 859 4.23 -31.26 -11.04
N PRO A 860 4.37 -32.58 -11.23
CA PRO A 860 5.22 -33.44 -10.38
C PRO A 860 6.68 -32.99 -10.33
N LEU A 861 7.26 -32.52 -11.45
CA LEU A 861 8.67 -32.11 -11.51
C LEU A 861 8.97 -30.83 -10.71
N THR A 862 8.01 -29.97 -10.53
CA THR A 862 8.23 -28.66 -9.89
C THR A 862 7.47 -28.51 -8.59
N GLY A 863 6.47 -29.36 -8.36
CA GLY A 863 5.58 -29.25 -7.19
C GLY A 863 4.75 -27.95 -7.15
N GLY A 864 4.70 -27.20 -8.24
CA GLY A 864 3.99 -25.93 -8.36
C GLY A 864 2.96 -25.90 -9.49
N ALA A 865 2.16 -24.84 -9.54
CA ALA A 865 1.23 -24.59 -10.63
C ALA A 865 1.99 -24.33 -11.95
N ILE A 866 1.24 -24.30 -13.06
CA ILE A 866 1.82 -24.14 -14.42
C ILE A 866 2.71 -22.90 -14.58
N ASP A 867 2.50 -21.87 -13.76
CA ASP A 867 3.28 -20.64 -13.73
C ASP A 867 4.38 -20.62 -12.66
N GLY A 868 4.58 -21.73 -11.92
CA GLY A 868 5.56 -21.85 -10.86
C GLY A 868 5.11 -21.35 -9.49
N GLN A 869 3.84 -20.97 -9.33
CA GLN A 869 3.27 -20.51 -8.06
C GLN A 869 3.10 -21.68 -7.08
N LEU A 870 3.45 -21.45 -5.81
CA LEU A 870 3.27 -22.41 -4.72
C LEU A 870 2.24 -22.00 -3.70
N CYS A 871 2.12 -20.69 -3.44
CA CYS A 871 1.27 -20.10 -2.40
C CYS A 871 0.30 -19.09 -3.03
N PRO A 872 -0.68 -18.57 -2.27
CA PRO A 872 -1.54 -17.49 -2.75
C PRO A 872 -0.72 -16.31 -3.28
N ARG A 873 -1.12 -15.75 -4.42
CA ARG A 873 -0.39 -14.65 -5.07
C ARG A 873 -0.37 -13.38 -4.21
N ASN A 874 -1.43 -13.11 -3.48
CA ASN A 874 -1.54 -11.99 -2.54
C ASN A 874 -0.82 -12.23 -1.20
N GLY A 875 -0.05 -13.29 -1.06
CA GLY A 875 0.76 -13.61 0.13
C GLY A 875 -0.02 -13.93 1.39
N GLY A 876 -1.36 -13.88 1.35
CA GLY A 876 -2.17 -14.01 2.53
C GLY A 876 -1.97 -12.84 3.52
N PRO A 877 -2.49 -12.96 4.75
CA PRO A 877 -2.51 -11.86 5.71
C PRO A 877 -1.14 -11.51 6.32
N PHE A 878 -0.15 -12.41 6.27
CA PHE A 878 1.17 -12.21 6.89
C PHE A 878 2.34 -12.38 5.90
N GLY A 879 2.06 -12.49 4.59
CA GLY A 879 3.07 -12.70 3.57
C GLY A 879 3.39 -14.16 3.34
N PHE A 880 4.38 -14.45 2.48
CA PHE A 880 4.80 -15.81 2.10
C PHE A 880 6.31 -16.04 2.25
N ASP A 881 7.08 -15.03 2.70
CA ASP A 881 8.54 -15.08 2.70
C ASP A 881 9.13 -15.95 3.82
N GLY A 882 8.36 -16.17 4.90
CA GLY A 882 8.79 -16.96 6.04
C GLY A 882 9.55 -16.15 7.09
N GLY A 883 10.43 -16.81 7.87
CA GLY A 883 11.19 -16.21 8.95
C GLY A 883 12.25 -15.22 8.46
N PHE A 884 12.43 -14.11 9.21
CA PHE A 884 13.40 -13.05 8.92
C PHE A 884 14.16 -12.69 10.19
N TYR A 885 15.51 -12.73 10.16
CA TYR A 885 16.36 -12.30 11.25
C TYR A 885 16.98 -10.93 10.96
N TYR A 886 17.23 -10.15 12.02
CA TYR A 886 17.81 -8.82 11.87
C TYR A 886 18.66 -8.41 13.08
N THR A 887 19.51 -7.43 12.83
CA THR A 887 20.21 -6.65 13.85
C THR A 887 19.91 -5.18 13.67
N ARG A 888 19.72 -4.46 14.78
CA ARG A 888 19.45 -3.02 14.80
C ARG A 888 20.33 -2.34 15.84
N LEU A 889 21.02 -1.29 15.42
CA LEU A 889 21.73 -0.37 16.32
C LEU A 889 20.97 0.96 16.33
N ARG A 890 20.66 1.42 17.52
CA ARG A 890 20.05 2.74 17.77
C ARG A 890 21.00 3.57 18.63
N VAL A 891 21.22 4.81 18.24
CA VAL A 891 22.04 5.79 18.99
C VAL A 891 21.17 6.99 19.28
N LYS A 892 21.04 7.41 20.54
CA LYS A 892 20.19 8.53 20.95
C LYS A 892 20.94 9.47 21.91
N TYR A 893 20.94 10.77 21.58
CA TYR A 893 21.48 11.85 22.36
C TYR A 893 20.46 12.94 22.63
#